data_f76965712fb4ebf0c0b4ed660a78c384
#
_entry.id   f76965712fb4ebf0c0b4ed660a78c384
#
_cell.length_a   1.000
_cell.length_b   1.000
_cell.length_c   1.000
_cell.angle_alpha   90.00
_cell.angle_beta   90.00
_cell.angle_gamma   90.00
#
_symmetry.space_group_name_H-M   'P 1'
#
loop_
_entity.id
_entity.type
_entity.pdbx_description
1 polymer ?
#
loop_
_entity_poly.entity_id
_entity_poly.type
_entity_poly.pdbx_seq_one_letter_code
_entity_poly.pdbx_strand_id
1 'polypeptide(L)'
;IGGTPANRMIHKESNQLFIGPYAIDKTGKVRVIPYTVMSGRHTGNARHLTDPSNKIYYGTMEEGFYEVDVNTLEVKELYQDGNKKQQKKNDTDAGPINALLPGVHGKGLYSGQGCMYFTNNGEGTQEALKKFHVEAGVLAEWNGKEWKVVRRNQFVEVTGPGGIYGNTNPETDPIWATGWDYKSVILGVRDAEKGWAFYRLPKASHSYDGAHGWNTEWPRIRNVGTESQPDYLMTMHGMFWHFPGMFTADNSAGIRPRSAYLKVIGDFTRWNDQLVFGCDDSAQKEFLNKRKAKGSIEGPGQSNSNLWFTSLTRPDELGPATAEGAVWAKESVKAGESSEPFLFSGWTHRFGWVKNEGKQPVIFTFEIDEAGKNEWKTLKSVTVNVGKSVSVPFASTEKGEWIRVKTDKNTLATVSFNYTTADPRSTSSDPIYQGLTTVKQNTTIGGLLYGLGDNRRALGVLANVTVDGKTSETGYYEMGDKLELVRKEDTKTTDFIRSKFAIPQQVVSIEEGSVLIVDDLNRRWRLPLGNETYKELTNQGVLRVCREVATERDMFSCMGTFYELPAENADGYAKIRPISTHNYRINDYASYRGMLVLTGVTPEEGKENPHIIVSDDGKAAVWVGVIDDLWTLGKPVGHGGPWKDTNVKAGVASDPYLIGFYDKKELSLSHQSDKKVVITVEVDPTGNGDWMEYAAYAVQPGERFVQQLPEAFQARWIRFVSDTDTKATAWLDYK
;
A
#
# COMPACT_ATOMS: atom_id res chain seq x y z
N ILE A 1 5.89 16.42 -6.39
CA ILE A 1 4.86 16.62 -7.40
C ILE A 1 3.76 17.45 -6.81
N GLY A 2 3.61 18.60 -7.37
CA GLY A 2 2.52 19.44 -6.96
C GLY A 2 1.20 18.90 -7.48
N GLY A 3 0.26 18.62 -6.58
CA GLY A 3 -1.15 18.55 -6.86
C GLY A 3 -1.55 17.73 -8.08
N THR A 4 -1.54 16.44 -7.94
CA THR A 4 -2.18 15.57 -8.92
C THR A 4 -3.67 15.84 -8.89
N PRO A 5 -4.33 16.14 -10.03
CA PRO A 5 -5.77 16.28 -10.06
C PRO A 5 -6.43 14.99 -9.63
N ALA A 6 -7.20 15.03 -8.56
CA ALA A 6 -7.93 13.86 -8.12
C ALA A 6 -9.03 13.50 -9.12
N ASN A 7 -9.74 14.50 -9.60
CA ASN A 7 -10.78 14.34 -10.60
C ASN A 7 -10.50 15.22 -11.83
N ARG A 8 -10.91 14.74 -12.96
CA ARG A 8 -11.01 15.46 -14.20
C ARG A 8 -12.37 15.19 -14.82
N MET A 9 -12.80 16.06 -15.68
CA MET A 9 -14.14 15.97 -16.24
C MET A 9 -14.14 16.27 -17.73
N ILE A 10 -14.89 15.48 -18.49
CA ILE A 10 -15.30 15.83 -19.83
C ILE A 10 -16.69 16.48 -19.75
N HIS A 11 -16.75 17.74 -20.10
CA HIS A 11 -18.00 18.46 -20.22
C HIS A 11 -18.62 18.13 -21.58
N LYS A 12 -19.65 17.28 -21.60
CA LYS A 12 -20.23 16.70 -22.83
C LYS A 12 -20.82 17.77 -23.74
N GLU A 13 -21.51 18.73 -23.17
CA GLU A 13 -22.25 19.77 -23.92
C GLU A 13 -21.29 20.71 -24.70
N SER A 14 -20.15 21.05 -24.15
CA SER A 14 -19.12 21.86 -24.83
C SER A 14 -18.02 21.03 -25.48
N ASN A 15 -18.04 19.71 -25.28
CA ASN A 15 -17.03 18.76 -25.77
C ASN A 15 -15.59 19.17 -25.42
N GLN A 16 -15.37 19.48 -24.14
CA GLN A 16 -14.09 19.91 -23.59
C GLN A 16 -13.68 19.01 -22.41
N LEU A 17 -12.37 18.71 -22.33
CA LEU A 17 -11.74 18.14 -21.16
C LEU A 17 -11.24 19.26 -20.24
N PHE A 18 -11.70 19.23 -18.99
CA PHE A 18 -11.21 20.08 -17.92
C PHE A 18 -10.27 19.28 -17.01
N ILE A 19 -9.03 19.71 -16.89
CA ILE A 19 -8.00 19.06 -16.06
C ILE A 19 -7.00 20.10 -15.55
N GLY A 20 -6.84 20.19 -14.22
CA GLY A 20 -6.06 21.28 -13.64
C GLY A 20 -6.58 22.64 -14.13
N PRO A 21 -5.73 23.58 -14.49
CA PRO A 21 -6.15 24.90 -15.01
C PRO A 21 -6.54 24.86 -16.50
N TYR A 22 -6.55 23.70 -17.14
CA TYR A 22 -6.66 23.58 -18.59
C TYR A 22 -8.08 23.18 -19.00
N ALA A 23 -8.56 23.86 -20.06
CA ALA A 23 -9.71 23.45 -20.84
C ALA A 23 -9.23 23.08 -22.25
N ILE A 24 -9.41 21.83 -22.65
CA ILE A 24 -8.91 21.26 -23.90
C ILE A 24 -10.11 20.85 -24.75
N ASP A 25 -10.26 21.46 -25.95
CA ASP A 25 -11.32 21.11 -26.86
C ASP A 25 -11.00 19.87 -27.73
N LYS A 26 -11.99 19.40 -28.51
CA LYS A 26 -11.84 18.24 -29.40
C LYS A 26 -10.77 18.39 -30.49
N THR A 27 -10.31 19.59 -30.75
CA THR A 27 -9.23 19.85 -31.73
C THR A 27 -7.84 19.84 -31.09
N GLY A 28 -7.77 19.70 -29.76
CA GLY A 28 -6.55 19.79 -28.98
C GLY A 28 -6.16 21.23 -28.62
N LYS A 29 -7.00 22.22 -28.92
CA LYS A 29 -6.73 23.60 -28.51
C LYS A 29 -6.88 23.73 -27.01
N VAL A 30 -5.85 24.27 -26.37
CA VAL A 30 -5.77 24.46 -24.92
C VAL A 30 -6.06 25.89 -24.55
N ARG A 31 -6.97 26.11 -23.62
CA ARG A 31 -7.17 27.38 -22.91
C ARG A 31 -6.80 27.21 -21.46
N VAL A 32 -6.36 28.25 -20.80
CA VAL A 32 -5.81 28.20 -19.45
C VAL A 32 -6.54 29.16 -18.54
N ILE A 33 -6.99 28.69 -17.38
CA ILE A 33 -7.48 29.56 -16.30
C ILE A 33 -6.26 30.14 -15.61
N PRO A 34 -6.09 31.47 -15.58
CA PRO A 34 -4.91 32.09 -14.98
C PRO A 34 -4.84 31.79 -13.46
N TYR A 35 -3.64 31.52 -12.98
CA TYR A 35 -3.40 31.28 -11.55
C TYR A 35 -3.76 32.49 -10.66
N THR A 36 -3.81 33.68 -11.24
CA THR A 36 -4.20 34.92 -10.56
C THR A 36 -5.70 35.04 -10.26
N VAL A 37 -6.53 34.25 -10.94
CA VAL A 37 -7.99 34.23 -10.69
C VAL A 37 -8.46 32.98 -9.99
N MET A 38 -7.73 31.87 -10.14
CA MET A 38 -7.95 30.62 -9.40
C MET A 38 -6.58 30.11 -9.00
N SER A 39 -6.15 30.44 -7.80
CA SER A 39 -4.87 30.00 -7.25
C SER A 39 -4.99 28.60 -6.64
N GLY A 40 -3.86 28.05 -6.22
CA GLY A 40 -3.81 26.75 -5.61
C GLY A 40 -3.70 25.59 -6.61
N ARG A 41 -3.72 24.39 -6.07
CA ARG A 41 -3.59 23.14 -6.85
C ARG A 41 -4.98 22.61 -7.16
N HIS A 42 -5.38 22.67 -8.41
CA HIS A 42 -6.69 22.21 -8.85
C HIS A 42 -6.77 20.68 -8.71
N THR A 43 -7.59 20.18 -7.82
CA THR A 43 -7.67 18.75 -7.50
C THR A 43 -8.99 18.11 -7.89
N GLY A 44 -10.04 18.89 -8.05
CA GLY A 44 -11.35 18.33 -8.42
C GLY A 44 -12.16 19.26 -9.28
N ASN A 45 -12.99 18.70 -10.15
CA ASN A 45 -14.04 19.38 -10.89
C ASN A 45 -15.31 18.52 -10.96
N ALA A 46 -16.46 19.19 -11.04
CA ALA A 46 -17.76 18.53 -11.05
C ALA A 46 -18.75 19.31 -11.91
N ARG A 47 -19.80 18.63 -12.40
CA ARG A 47 -20.90 19.28 -13.12
C ARG A 47 -21.65 20.22 -12.20
N HIS A 48 -22.06 21.35 -12.76
CA HIS A 48 -22.83 22.34 -12.02
C HIS A 48 -24.25 21.82 -11.68
N LEU A 49 -24.75 22.11 -10.48
CA LEU A 49 -26.02 21.58 -9.98
C LEU A 49 -27.25 22.16 -10.70
N THR A 50 -27.19 23.45 -11.07
CA THR A 50 -28.36 24.17 -11.62
C THR A 50 -28.16 24.68 -13.04
N ASP A 51 -26.93 24.75 -13.54
CA ASP A 51 -26.60 25.18 -14.91
C ASP A 51 -25.49 24.28 -15.51
N PRO A 52 -25.74 22.97 -15.64
CA PRO A 52 -24.72 22.01 -16.06
C PRO A 52 -24.31 22.15 -17.53
N SER A 53 -25.05 22.91 -18.35
CA SER A 53 -24.71 23.14 -19.77
C SER A 53 -23.66 24.23 -19.98
N ASN A 54 -23.56 25.18 -19.03
CA ASN A 54 -22.68 26.35 -19.20
C ASN A 54 -21.59 26.41 -18.12
N LYS A 55 -21.74 25.69 -17.03
CA LYS A 55 -20.87 25.86 -15.85
C LYS A 55 -20.41 24.55 -15.26
N ILE A 56 -19.26 24.62 -14.59
CA ILE A 56 -18.69 23.53 -13.79
C ILE A 56 -18.16 24.08 -12.47
N TYR A 57 -18.01 23.18 -11.47
CA TYR A 57 -17.34 23.49 -10.22
C TYR A 57 -15.88 23.07 -10.26
N TYR A 58 -15.05 23.83 -9.55
CA TYR A 58 -13.67 23.52 -9.25
C TYR A 58 -13.40 23.54 -7.75
N GLY A 59 -12.57 22.61 -7.29
CA GLY A 59 -11.96 22.62 -5.97
C GLY A 59 -10.46 22.63 -6.04
N THR A 60 -9.81 23.23 -5.07
CA THR A 60 -8.35 23.28 -4.95
C THR A 60 -7.88 22.57 -3.68
N MET A 61 -6.64 22.09 -3.68
CA MET A 61 -6.01 21.50 -2.52
C MET A 61 -5.85 22.50 -1.38
N GLU A 62 -5.69 23.77 -1.73
CA GLU A 62 -5.56 24.89 -0.80
C GLU A 62 -6.93 25.48 -0.38
N GLU A 63 -8.01 24.71 -0.61
CA GLU A 63 -9.32 24.92 -0.01
C GLU A 63 -10.20 26.01 -0.64
N GLY A 64 -9.89 26.40 -1.86
CA GLY A 64 -10.78 27.25 -2.67
C GLY A 64 -11.85 26.42 -3.38
N PHE A 65 -13.02 27.02 -3.57
CA PHE A 65 -14.12 26.43 -4.31
C PHE A 65 -14.72 27.45 -5.27
N TYR A 66 -14.85 27.08 -6.54
CA TYR A 66 -15.14 28.00 -7.63
C TYR A 66 -16.23 27.47 -8.56
N GLU A 67 -16.92 28.40 -9.21
CA GLU A 67 -17.78 28.20 -10.38
C GLU A 67 -17.04 28.75 -11.61
N VAL A 68 -17.02 27.99 -12.70
CA VAL A 68 -16.34 28.36 -13.95
C VAL A 68 -17.30 28.23 -15.12
N ASP A 69 -17.40 29.26 -15.92
CA ASP A 69 -18.10 29.22 -17.22
C ASP A 69 -17.25 28.44 -18.23
N VAL A 70 -17.81 27.42 -18.88
CA VAL A 70 -17.08 26.51 -19.77
C VAL A 70 -16.68 27.16 -21.10
N ASN A 71 -17.38 28.22 -21.53
CA ASN A 71 -17.15 28.89 -22.79
C ASN A 71 -16.18 30.03 -22.66
N THR A 72 -16.34 30.86 -21.63
CA THR A 72 -15.51 32.07 -21.42
C THR A 72 -14.30 31.83 -20.51
N LEU A 73 -14.34 30.78 -19.65
CA LEU A 73 -13.44 30.53 -18.51
C LEU A 73 -13.47 31.66 -17.47
N GLU A 74 -14.57 32.39 -17.39
CA GLU A 74 -14.82 33.32 -16.30
C GLU A 74 -14.99 32.54 -15.01
N VAL A 75 -14.30 33.00 -13.96
CA VAL A 75 -14.22 32.33 -12.64
C VAL A 75 -14.95 33.17 -11.62
N LYS A 76 -15.87 32.52 -10.89
CA LYS A 76 -16.52 33.09 -9.70
C LYS A 76 -16.09 32.28 -8.49
N GLU A 77 -15.50 32.94 -7.51
CA GLU A 77 -15.17 32.31 -6.23
C GLU A 77 -16.45 32.14 -5.41
N LEU A 78 -16.70 30.91 -4.94
CA LEU A 78 -17.83 30.57 -4.06
C LEU A 78 -17.41 30.48 -2.61
N TYR A 79 -16.21 29.94 -2.36
CA TYR A 79 -15.56 29.89 -1.06
C TYR A 79 -14.10 30.28 -1.21
N GLN A 80 -13.61 31.02 -0.22
CA GLN A 80 -12.28 31.61 -0.24
C GLN A 80 -11.18 30.54 -0.36
N ASP A 81 -10.22 30.80 -1.24
CA ASP A 81 -8.98 30.05 -1.31
C ASP A 81 -8.08 30.37 -0.10
N GLY A 82 -7.56 29.34 0.57
CA GLY A 82 -6.67 29.48 1.72
C GLY A 82 -5.29 30.04 1.39
N ASN A 83 -4.88 30.04 0.11
CA ASN A 83 -3.58 30.53 -0.35
C ASN A 83 -3.57 32.05 -0.54
N LYS A 84 -3.61 32.79 0.56
CA LYS A 84 -3.69 34.24 0.60
C LYS A 84 -2.52 35.00 -0.06
N LYS A 85 -1.39 34.35 -0.32
CA LYS A 85 -0.19 35.04 -0.84
C LYS A 85 -0.32 35.47 -2.30
N GLN A 86 -1.24 34.89 -3.05
CA GLN A 86 -1.35 35.10 -4.49
C GLN A 86 -2.73 35.60 -4.93
N GLN A 87 -3.67 35.74 -4.00
CA GLN A 87 -4.99 36.25 -4.31
C GLN A 87 -5.10 37.77 -4.25
N LYS A 88 -5.83 38.35 -5.21
CA LYS A 88 -6.44 39.64 -5.05
C LYS A 88 -7.52 39.57 -3.95
N LYS A 89 -7.87 40.68 -3.38
CA LYS A 89 -8.93 40.78 -2.37
C LYS A 89 -10.16 40.00 -2.83
N ASN A 90 -10.57 39.14 -1.96
CA ASN A 90 -11.68 38.22 -2.16
C ASN A 90 -13.02 38.96 -2.05
N ASP A 91 -13.89 38.80 -3.01
CA ASP A 91 -15.20 39.43 -3.06
C ASP A 91 -16.32 38.61 -2.42
N THR A 92 -16.00 37.45 -1.86
CA THR A 92 -16.96 36.59 -1.15
C THR A 92 -16.85 36.75 0.38
N ASP A 93 -17.96 36.82 1.07
CA ASP A 93 -18.03 36.78 2.53
C ASP A 93 -17.85 35.38 3.11
N ALA A 94 -17.89 34.35 2.27
CA ALA A 94 -17.64 32.97 2.68
C ALA A 94 -16.15 32.77 2.97
N GLY A 95 -15.82 32.20 4.11
CA GLY A 95 -14.45 31.83 4.44
C GLY A 95 -13.90 30.70 3.56
N PRO A 96 -12.62 30.31 3.76
CA PRO A 96 -12.05 29.13 3.12
C PRO A 96 -12.89 27.88 3.43
N ILE A 97 -12.90 26.92 2.51
CA ILE A 97 -13.71 25.70 2.66
C ILE A 97 -13.31 24.92 3.92
N ASN A 98 -12.04 24.94 4.34
CA ASN A 98 -11.56 24.29 5.57
C ASN A 98 -12.01 24.99 6.86
N ALA A 99 -12.48 26.21 6.77
CA ALA A 99 -13.14 26.86 7.92
C ALA A 99 -14.50 26.19 8.23
N LEU A 100 -15.09 25.52 7.25
CA LEU A 100 -16.35 24.80 7.33
C LEU A 100 -16.17 23.29 7.47
N LEU A 101 -15.10 22.77 6.89
CA LEU A 101 -14.80 21.34 6.82
C LEU A 101 -13.43 21.06 7.44
N PRO A 102 -13.31 19.99 8.24
CA PRO A 102 -12.02 19.60 8.80
C PRO A 102 -11.09 19.03 7.72
N GLY A 103 -9.78 19.22 7.89
CA GLY A 103 -8.74 18.81 6.97
C GLY A 103 -8.22 19.94 6.09
N VAL A 104 -7.08 19.72 5.42
CA VAL A 104 -6.36 20.77 4.67
C VAL A 104 -6.04 20.38 3.22
N HIS A 105 -6.28 19.15 2.82
CA HIS A 105 -5.88 18.65 1.51
C HIS A 105 -7.07 18.15 0.70
N GLY A 106 -7.81 19.07 0.11
CA GLY A 106 -8.90 18.77 -0.83
C GLY A 106 -8.43 17.88 -1.98
N LYS A 107 -9.26 16.91 -2.36
CA LYS A 107 -8.97 15.91 -3.40
C LYS A 107 -10.07 15.87 -4.46
N GLY A 108 -11.08 15.05 -4.29
CA GLY A 108 -12.10 14.82 -5.28
C GLY A 108 -13.29 15.75 -5.19
N LEU A 109 -13.90 16.03 -6.33
CA LEU A 109 -15.24 16.58 -6.48
C LEU A 109 -16.05 15.70 -7.42
N TYR A 110 -17.30 15.51 -7.11
CA TYR A 110 -18.27 14.90 -8.01
C TYR A 110 -19.67 15.43 -7.71
N SER A 111 -20.58 15.37 -8.66
CA SER A 111 -21.94 15.82 -8.46
C SER A 111 -22.98 14.83 -8.96
N GLY A 112 -24.10 14.77 -8.28
CA GLY A 112 -25.27 13.95 -8.58
C GLY A 112 -26.25 13.98 -7.41
N GLN A 113 -27.45 13.48 -7.63
CA GLN A 113 -28.50 13.41 -6.62
C GLN A 113 -28.75 14.75 -5.90
N GLY A 114 -28.68 15.85 -6.66
CA GLY A 114 -28.93 17.21 -6.17
C GLY A 114 -27.82 17.80 -5.28
N CYS A 115 -26.68 17.11 -5.13
CA CYS A 115 -25.56 17.55 -4.32
C CYS A 115 -24.24 17.50 -5.07
N MET A 116 -23.27 18.27 -4.57
CA MET A 116 -21.88 18.09 -4.89
C MET A 116 -21.15 17.49 -3.67
N TYR A 117 -20.23 16.57 -3.96
CA TYR A 117 -19.45 15.84 -2.96
C TYR A 117 -18.00 16.25 -3.02
N PHE A 118 -17.41 16.40 -1.85
CA PHE A 118 -16.02 16.78 -1.67
C PHE A 118 -15.29 15.78 -0.77
N THR A 119 -14.05 15.48 -1.14
CA THR A 119 -13.18 14.60 -0.35
C THR A 119 -11.89 15.33 0.07
N ASN A 120 -11.40 14.93 1.25
CA ASN A 120 -10.16 15.44 1.84
C ASN A 120 -9.46 14.29 2.56
N ASN A 121 -8.15 14.11 2.34
CA ASN A 121 -7.44 12.95 2.86
C ASN A 121 -6.42 13.26 3.94
N GLY A 122 -6.48 14.38 4.62
CA GLY A 122 -5.53 14.61 5.68
C GLY A 122 -5.69 15.88 6.47
N GLU A 123 -4.91 15.96 7.51
CA GLU A 123 -4.80 17.10 8.41
C GLU A 123 -3.34 17.47 8.62
N GLY A 124 -3.06 18.77 8.72
CA GLY A 124 -1.71 19.29 8.96
C GLY A 124 -1.28 19.33 10.42
N THR A 125 -2.01 18.65 11.33
CA THR A 125 -1.64 18.64 12.75
C THR A 125 -0.45 17.73 13.01
N GLN A 126 0.41 18.09 13.97
CA GLN A 126 1.54 17.24 14.35
C GLN A 126 1.09 15.87 14.88
N GLU A 127 -0.09 15.78 15.43
CA GLU A 127 -0.66 14.51 15.88
C GLU A 127 -1.01 13.61 14.69
N ALA A 128 -1.74 14.12 13.71
CA ALA A 128 -2.09 13.38 12.50
C ALA A 128 -0.86 12.95 11.69
N LEU A 129 0.20 13.77 11.68
CA LEU A 129 1.46 13.44 11.00
C LEU A 129 2.25 12.31 11.66
N LYS A 130 2.00 12.02 12.93
CA LYS A 130 2.80 11.05 13.71
C LYS A 130 2.03 9.80 14.10
N LYS A 131 0.70 9.88 14.17
CA LYS A 131 -0.16 8.79 14.66
C LYS A 131 -1.07 8.31 13.54
N PHE A 132 -0.82 7.11 13.04
CA PHE A 132 -1.55 6.48 11.93
C PHE A 132 -3.04 6.20 12.21
N HIS A 133 -3.47 6.25 13.47
CA HIS A 133 -4.84 5.94 13.92
C HIS A 133 -5.69 7.18 14.23
N VAL A 134 -5.17 8.37 14.02
CA VAL A 134 -5.92 9.61 14.26
C VAL A 134 -6.93 9.82 13.13
N GLU A 135 -8.17 10.16 13.48
CA GLU A 135 -9.15 10.57 12.47
C GLU A 135 -8.67 11.82 11.75
N ALA A 136 -8.67 11.76 10.43
CA ALA A 136 -8.24 12.85 9.58
C ALA A 136 -9.02 12.86 8.28
N GLY A 137 -9.12 14.02 7.64
CA GLY A 137 -9.85 14.16 6.40
C GLY A 137 -11.37 14.16 6.56
N VAL A 138 -12.08 14.19 5.44
CA VAL A 138 -13.53 14.27 5.41
C VAL A 138 -14.11 13.80 4.07
N LEU A 139 -15.30 13.22 4.12
CA LEU A 139 -16.27 13.16 3.06
C LEU A 139 -17.40 14.14 3.41
N ALA A 140 -17.71 15.06 2.49
CA ALA A 140 -18.75 16.07 2.70
C ALA A 140 -19.66 16.21 1.49
N GLU A 141 -20.88 16.66 1.71
CA GLU A 141 -21.86 16.97 0.68
C GLU A 141 -22.32 18.46 0.78
N TRP A 142 -22.56 19.07 -0.37
CA TRP A 142 -23.03 20.44 -0.53
C TRP A 142 -24.28 20.47 -1.39
N ASN A 143 -25.34 21.09 -0.87
CA ASN A 143 -26.65 21.16 -1.52
C ASN A 143 -26.87 22.41 -2.38
N GLY A 144 -25.81 23.14 -2.70
CA GLY A 144 -25.85 24.45 -3.37
C GLY A 144 -25.92 25.64 -2.42
N LYS A 145 -26.07 25.41 -1.11
CA LYS A 145 -26.15 26.46 -0.08
C LYS A 145 -25.24 26.20 1.10
N GLU A 146 -25.25 25.01 1.65
CA GLU A 146 -24.53 24.65 2.86
C GLU A 146 -23.81 23.31 2.73
N TRP A 147 -22.71 23.17 3.46
CA TRP A 147 -21.94 21.96 3.59
C TRP A 147 -22.42 21.13 4.76
N LYS A 148 -22.41 19.81 4.58
CA LYS A 148 -22.63 18.81 5.62
C LYS A 148 -21.49 17.81 5.61
N VAL A 149 -20.85 17.61 6.77
CA VAL A 149 -19.90 16.52 6.97
C VAL A 149 -20.67 15.19 7.01
N VAL A 150 -20.32 14.29 6.12
CA VAL A 150 -20.89 12.94 6.04
C VAL A 150 -20.11 12.00 6.94
N ARG A 151 -18.77 12.03 6.84
CA ARG A 151 -17.90 11.14 7.61
C ARG A 151 -16.51 11.76 7.78
N ARG A 152 -15.93 11.56 8.97
CA ARG A 152 -14.57 11.92 9.33
C ARG A 152 -13.65 10.72 9.14
N ASN A 153 -13.03 10.59 8.00
CA ASN A 153 -11.92 9.69 7.66
C ASN A 153 -11.21 10.25 6.43
N GLN A 154 -10.10 9.68 6.07
CA GLN A 154 -9.39 10.03 4.86
C GLN A 154 -10.18 9.52 3.64
N PHE A 155 -10.57 10.43 2.76
CA PHE A 155 -11.19 10.11 1.48
C PHE A 155 -10.45 10.80 0.35
N VAL A 156 -10.29 10.13 -0.77
CA VAL A 156 -9.58 10.65 -1.95
C VAL A 156 -10.48 10.70 -3.17
N GLU A 157 -11.15 9.61 -3.48
CA GLU A 157 -12.02 9.51 -4.65
C GLU A 157 -13.47 9.73 -4.25
N VAL A 158 -14.18 10.51 -5.03
CA VAL A 158 -15.63 10.49 -5.13
C VAL A 158 -15.99 10.48 -6.61
N THR A 159 -16.85 9.54 -7.02
CA THR A 159 -17.20 9.28 -8.42
C THR A 159 -18.56 8.59 -8.52
N GLY A 160 -18.94 8.16 -9.69
CA GLY A 160 -20.12 7.34 -9.95
C GLY A 160 -19.93 6.54 -11.25
N PRO A 161 -20.97 5.83 -11.71
CA PRO A 161 -20.91 5.01 -12.92
C PRO A 161 -20.45 5.77 -14.17
N GLY A 162 -20.79 7.05 -14.26
CA GLY A 162 -20.41 7.91 -15.39
C GLY A 162 -18.96 8.40 -15.38
N GLY A 163 -18.23 8.21 -14.26
CA GLY A 163 -16.81 8.58 -14.16
C GLY A 163 -16.55 10.02 -14.58
N ILE A 164 -15.52 10.22 -15.41
CA ILE A 164 -15.11 11.57 -15.88
C ILE A 164 -16.18 12.29 -16.74
N TYR A 165 -17.16 11.57 -17.26
CA TYR A 165 -18.27 12.16 -18.05
C TYR A 165 -19.44 12.62 -17.17
N GLY A 166 -19.41 12.30 -15.87
CA GLY A 166 -20.57 12.49 -14.98
C GLY A 166 -21.66 11.41 -15.19
N ASN A 167 -22.47 11.18 -14.19
CA ASN A 167 -23.54 10.19 -14.24
C ASN A 167 -24.54 10.47 -15.37
N THR A 168 -24.98 9.42 -16.02
CA THR A 168 -25.97 9.50 -17.11
C THR A 168 -27.33 9.92 -16.58
N ASN A 169 -27.71 9.36 -15.41
CA ASN A 169 -28.94 9.74 -14.70
C ASN A 169 -28.55 10.40 -13.37
N PRO A 170 -28.20 11.70 -13.40
CA PRO A 170 -27.59 12.35 -12.24
C PRO A 170 -28.50 12.39 -10.99
N GLU A 171 -29.81 12.24 -11.13
CA GLU A 171 -30.75 12.21 -10.00
C GLU A 171 -30.79 10.87 -9.27
N THR A 172 -30.45 9.76 -9.96
CA THR A 172 -30.68 8.41 -9.44
C THR A 172 -29.43 7.53 -9.39
N ASP A 173 -28.48 7.73 -10.31
CA ASP A 173 -27.27 6.93 -10.33
C ASP A 173 -26.49 7.07 -9.02
N PRO A 174 -25.88 5.98 -8.49
CA PRO A 174 -25.18 6.00 -7.22
C PRO A 174 -23.94 6.91 -7.25
N ILE A 175 -23.56 7.37 -6.06
CA ILE A 175 -22.29 8.05 -5.81
C ILE A 175 -21.41 7.14 -4.98
N TRP A 176 -20.17 6.95 -5.39
CA TRP A 176 -19.19 6.14 -4.69
C TRP A 176 -18.06 7.02 -4.13
N ALA A 177 -17.65 6.73 -2.90
CA ALA A 177 -16.51 7.39 -2.27
C ALA A 177 -15.55 6.35 -1.71
N THR A 178 -14.25 6.50 -1.99
CA THR A 178 -13.23 5.61 -1.47
C THR A 178 -12.30 6.35 -0.51
N GLY A 179 -12.08 5.72 0.62
CA GLY A 179 -11.24 6.22 1.68
C GLY A 179 -10.69 5.09 2.55
N TRP A 180 -10.11 5.42 3.66
CA TRP A 180 -9.57 4.44 4.62
C TRP A 180 -9.45 5.01 6.02
N ASP A 181 -9.28 4.13 6.96
CA ASP A 181 -8.75 4.38 8.30
C ASP A 181 -7.63 3.35 8.60
N TYR A 182 -7.11 3.36 9.80
CA TYR A 182 -6.06 2.39 10.19
C TYR A 182 -6.56 0.93 10.18
N LYS A 183 -7.87 0.69 10.22
CA LYS A 183 -8.47 -0.64 10.26
C LYS A 183 -8.62 -1.27 8.87
N SER A 184 -9.07 -0.50 7.87
CA SER A 184 -9.44 -1.03 6.55
C SER A 184 -9.63 0.06 5.51
N VAL A 185 -9.83 -0.34 4.27
CA VAL A 185 -10.42 0.50 3.23
C VAL A 185 -11.88 0.78 3.57
N ILE A 186 -12.37 1.97 3.26
CA ILE A 186 -13.75 2.40 3.42
C ILE A 186 -14.33 2.69 2.03
N LEU A 187 -15.41 2.01 1.69
CA LEU A 187 -16.21 2.28 0.50
C LEU A 187 -17.56 2.85 0.93
N GLY A 188 -17.81 4.11 0.58
CA GLY A 188 -19.13 4.72 0.73
C GLY A 188 -19.94 4.59 -0.54
N VAL A 189 -21.22 4.32 -0.42
CA VAL A 189 -22.21 4.42 -1.50
C VAL A 189 -23.37 5.28 -1.03
N ARG A 190 -23.78 6.22 -1.87
CA ARG A 190 -24.99 7.03 -1.65
C ARG A 190 -26.05 6.67 -2.64
N ASP A 191 -27.18 6.25 -2.11
CA ASP A 191 -28.42 6.06 -2.86
C ASP A 191 -29.29 7.32 -2.73
N ALA A 192 -29.99 7.68 -3.79
CA ALA A 192 -30.80 8.90 -3.83
C ALA A 192 -31.89 8.95 -2.74
N GLU A 193 -32.49 7.80 -2.41
CA GLU A 193 -33.57 7.69 -1.43
C GLU A 193 -33.07 7.35 -0.02
N LYS A 194 -32.03 6.50 0.08
CA LYS A 194 -31.56 5.94 1.37
C LYS A 194 -30.38 6.70 1.99
N GLY A 195 -29.72 7.56 1.20
CA GLY A 195 -28.52 8.26 1.65
C GLY A 195 -27.28 7.35 1.67
N TRP A 196 -26.33 7.62 2.56
CA TRP A 196 -25.05 6.95 2.63
C TRP A 196 -25.10 5.62 3.37
N ALA A 197 -24.49 4.59 2.78
CA ALA A 197 -24.10 3.34 3.41
C ALA A 197 -22.57 3.15 3.26
N PHE A 198 -21.93 2.48 4.24
CA PHE A 198 -20.48 2.27 4.26
C PHE A 198 -20.14 0.80 4.39
N TYR A 199 -19.11 0.40 3.66
CA TYR A 199 -18.57 -0.95 3.60
C TYR A 199 -17.07 -0.90 3.85
N ARG A 200 -16.51 -2.03 4.29
CA ARG A 200 -15.07 -2.18 4.54
C ARG A 200 -14.46 -3.26 3.66
N LEU A 201 -13.27 -2.98 3.12
CA LEU A 201 -12.48 -3.94 2.37
C LEU A 201 -11.12 -4.10 3.06
N PRO A 202 -10.51 -5.30 3.01
CA PRO A 202 -9.17 -5.51 3.58
C PRO A 202 -8.10 -4.78 2.75
N LYS A 203 -6.97 -4.49 3.39
CA LYS A 203 -5.78 -3.86 2.79
C LYS A 203 -4.74 -4.91 2.43
N ALA A 204 -4.22 -4.89 1.21
CA ALA A 204 -3.07 -5.70 0.84
C ALA A 204 -1.74 -5.03 1.24
N SER A 205 -1.70 -3.71 1.22
CA SER A 205 -0.56 -2.90 1.59
C SER A 205 -0.94 -1.81 2.57
N HIS A 206 -0.03 -1.48 3.48
CA HIS A 206 -0.13 -0.35 4.40
C HIS A 206 0.77 0.82 4.00
N SER A 207 1.47 0.73 2.87
CA SER A 207 2.35 1.81 2.38
C SER A 207 1.63 3.13 2.09
N TYR A 208 0.32 3.08 1.98
CA TYR A 208 -0.53 4.24 1.70
C TYR A 208 -1.25 4.79 2.92
N ASP A 209 -1.04 4.18 4.08
CA ASP A 209 -1.61 4.66 5.34
C ASP A 209 -0.89 5.92 5.83
N GLY A 210 -1.51 6.56 6.79
CA GLY A 210 -1.03 7.81 7.33
C GLY A 210 -2.06 8.91 7.16
N ALA A 211 -2.05 9.86 8.07
CA ALA A 211 -3.07 10.90 8.17
C ALA A 211 -2.57 12.28 7.73
N HIS A 212 -1.61 12.34 6.82
CA HIS A 212 -0.91 13.59 6.49
C HIS A 212 -1.33 14.24 5.16
N GLY A 213 -2.23 13.63 4.40
CA GLY A 213 -2.72 14.20 3.15
C GLY A 213 -1.75 14.17 1.96
N TRP A 214 -0.55 13.66 2.13
CA TRP A 214 0.49 13.52 1.11
C TRP A 214 0.71 12.08 0.68
N ASN A 215 -0.35 11.30 0.70
CA ASN A 215 -0.25 9.95 0.20
C ASN A 215 0.11 9.89 -1.27
N THR A 216 0.83 8.85 -1.62
CA THR A 216 1.29 8.59 -2.98
C THR A 216 0.28 7.79 -3.78
N GLU A 217 -0.63 7.08 -3.14
CA GLU A 217 -1.71 6.38 -3.84
C GLU A 217 -2.94 7.27 -4.00
N TRP A 218 -3.59 7.11 -5.15
CA TRP A 218 -4.83 7.76 -5.49
C TRP A 218 -5.86 6.67 -5.85
N PRO A 219 -6.66 6.18 -4.89
CA PRO A 219 -7.66 5.17 -5.20
C PRO A 219 -8.58 5.65 -6.31
N ARG A 220 -8.90 4.74 -7.22
CA ARG A 220 -9.72 5.02 -8.39
C ARG A 220 -10.67 3.88 -8.70
N ILE A 221 -11.86 4.25 -9.20
CA ILE A 221 -12.80 3.34 -9.83
C ILE A 221 -13.01 3.84 -11.26
N ARG A 222 -12.60 3.07 -12.26
CA ARG A 222 -12.68 3.46 -13.68
C ARG A 222 -13.25 2.33 -14.53
N ASN A 223 -14.09 2.69 -15.49
CA ASN A 223 -14.48 1.77 -16.55
C ASN A 223 -13.31 1.59 -17.52
N VAL A 224 -12.77 0.39 -17.60
CA VAL A 224 -11.70 -0.01 -18.53
C VAL A 224 -12.25 -0.93 -19.63
N GLY A 225 -13.55 -1.20 -19.63
CA GLY A 225 -14.28 -1.88 -20.69
C GLY A 225 -14.65 -0.95 -21.84
N THR A 226 -15.65 -1.36 -22.59
CA THR A 226 -16.28 -0.57 -23.66
C THR A 226 -17.61 0.01 -23.17
N GLU A 227 -18.23 0.88 -23.96
CA GLU A 227 -19.60 1.35 -23.68
C GLU A 227 -20.62 0.20 -23.63
N SER A 228 -20.47 -0.76 -24.54
CA SER A 228 -21.38 -1.92 -24.63
C SER A 228 -21.07 -3.03 -23.62
N GLN A 229 -19.85 -3.07 -23.12
CA GLN A 229 -19.37 -4.06 -22.16
C GLN A 229 -18.50 -3.35 -21.11
N PRO A 230 -19.12 -2.65 -20.16
CA PRO A 230 -18.40 -1.97 -19.12
C PRO A 230 -17.69 -2.97 -18.19
N ASP A 231 -16.45 -2.68 -17.86
CA ASP A 231 -15.62 -3.42 -16.89
C ASP A 231 -14.95 -2.41 -15.96
N TYR A 232 -15.34 -2.43 -14.69
CA TYR A 232 -14.82 -1.47 -13.73
C TYR A 232 -13.66 -2.07 -12.95
N LEU A 233 -12.50 -1.43 -13.08
CA LEU A 233 -11.32 -1.70 -12.28
C LEU A 233 -11.27 -0.68 -11.13
N MET A 234 -11.05 -1.19 -9.91
CA MET A 234 -10.76 -0.37 -8.75
C MET A 234 -9.33 -0.61 -8.28
N THR A 235 -8.64 0.44 -7.88
CA THR A 235 -7.32 0.39 -7.21
C THR A 235 -7.45 0.93 -5.80
N MET A 236 -6.93 0.20 -4.81
CA MET A 236 -6.91 0.65 -3.42
C MET A 236 -5.94 -0.16 -2.57
N HIS A 237 -5.03 0.52 -1.87
CA HIS A 237 -4.09 -0.08 -0.92
C HIS A 237 -3.37 -1.32 -1.45
N GLY A 238 -2.74 -1.16 -2.63
CA GLY A 238 -1.90 -2.19 -3.24
C GLY A 238 -2.64 -3.40 -3.80
N MET A 239 -3.95 -3.27 -4.08
CA MET A 239 -4.80 -4.32 -4.63
C MET A 239 -5.60 -3.81 -5.81
N PHE A 240 -5.64 -4.58 -6.90
CA PHE A 240 -6.63 -4.46 -7.95
C PHE A 240 -7.91 -5.19 -7.57
N TRP A 241 -9.05 -4.55 -7.86
CA TRP A 241 -10.36 -5.08 -7.58
C TRP A 241 -11.22 -5.06 -8.84
N HIS A 242 -11.95 -6.13 -9.07
CA HIS A 242 -13.14 -6.05 -9.91
C HIS A 242 -14.22 -5.29 -9.14
N PHE A 243 -14.86 -4.31 -9.79
CA PHE A 243 -15.90 -3.49 -9.18
C PHE A 243 -17.19 -3.58 -10.00
N PRO A 244 -18.36 -3.80 -9.40
CA PRO A 244 -19.62 -3.87 -10.13
C PRO A 244 -20.09 -2.47 -10.56
N GLY A 245 -20.48 -2.32 -11.82
CA GLY A 245 -20.80 -1.03 -12.44
C GLY A 245 -22.01 -0.29 -11.87
N MET A 246 -22.86 -0.96 -11.07
CA MET A 246 -24.05 -0.37 -10.43
C MET A 246 -24.12 -0.80 -8.96
N PHE A 247 -23.04 -0.54 -8.22
CA PHE A 247 -22.96 -0.81 -6.79
C PHE A 247 -23.88 0.14 -6.02
N THR A 248 -24.84 -0.44 -5.29
CA THR A 248 -25.75 0.28 -4.37
C THR A 248 -25.87 -0.50 -3.06
N ALA A 249 -26.53 0.07 -2.04
CA ALA A 249 -26.74 -0.62 -0.77
C ALA A 249 -27.61 -1.90 -0.91
N ASP A 250 -28.52 -1.92 -1.86
CA ASP A 250 -29.39 -3.07 -2.14
C ASP A 250 -28.88 -3.97 -3.29
N ASN A 251 -27.74 -3.63 -3.86
CA ASN A 251 -27.08 -4.39 -4.92
C ASN A 251 -25.57 -4.24 -4.79
N SER A 252 -25.03 -4.77 -3.67
CA SER A 252 -23.64 -4.63 -3.29
C SER A 252 -22.77 -5.85 -3.61
N ALA A 253 -23.29 -6.80 -4.38
CA ALA A 253 -22.54 -7.97 -4.82
C ALA A 253 -21.52 -7.65 -5.91
N GLY A 254 -20.45 -8.43 -5.98
CA GLY A 254 -19.57 -8.48 -7.14
C GLY A 254 -18.20 -7.84 -6.97
N ILE A 255 -17.86 -7.23 -5.83
CA ILE A 255 -16.47 -6.82 -5.57
C ILE A 255 -15.64 -8.08 -5.36
N ARG A 256 -14.51 -8.19 -6.09
CA ARG A 256 -13.57 -9.32 -6.01
C ARG A 256 -12.14 -8.82 -6.06
N PRO A 257 -11.24 -9.36 -5.21
CA PRO A 257 -9.81 -9.09 -5.37
C PRO A 257 -9.31 -9.71 -6.68
N ARG A 258 -8.38 -9.04 -7.33
CA ARG A 258 -7.67 -9.54 -8.51
C ARG A 258 -6.23 -9.91 -8.12
N SER A 259 -5.29 -8.98 -8.20
CA SER A 259 -3.92 -9.22 -7.73
C SER A 259 -3.37 -8.03 -6.95
N ALA A 260 -2.34 -8.27 -6.15
CA ALA A 260 -1.63 -7.22 -5.43
C ALA A 260 -0.58 -6.57 -6.34
N TYR A 261 -0.41 -5.24 -6.23
CA TYR A 261 0.57 -4.47 -6.99
C TYR A 261 1.52 -3.70 -6.05
N LEU A 262 2.65 -3.29 -6.60
CA LEU A 262 3.68 -2.49 -5.93
C LEU A 262 3.78 -1.07 -6.50
N LYS A 263 3.30 -0.83 -7.70
CA LYS A 263 3.33 0.50 -8.32
C LYS A 263 2.54 1.53 -7.52
N VAL A 264 2.96 2.78 -7.60
CA VAL A 264 2.19 3.92 -7.10
C VAL A 264 1.31 4.43 -8.22
N ILE A 265 0.03 4.06 -8.20
CA ILE A 265 -0.92 4.35 -9.26
C ILE A 265 -1.66 5.64 -8.94
N GLY A 266 -1.53 6.65 -9.81
CA GLY A 266 -2.25 7.91 -9.70
C GLY A 266 -3.62 7.85 -10.37
N ASP A 267 -3.68 7.31 -11.57
CA ASP A 267 -4.92 7.08 -12.33
C ASP A 267 -4.67 6.12 -13.50
N PHE A 268 -5.73 5.69 -14.16
CA PHE A 268 -5.62 4.77 -15.29
C PHE A 268 -6.81 4.89 -16.26
N THR A 269 -6.59 4.37 -17.46
CA THR A 269 -7.61 4.28 -18.51
C THR A 269 -7.28 3.14 -19.47
N ARG A 270 -8.27 2.78 -20.29
CA ARG A 270 -8.02 1.95 -21.47
C ARG A 270 -7.61 2.83 -22.65
N TRP A 271 -6.59 2.43 -23.39
CA TRP A 271 -6.13 3.08 -24.61
C TRP A 271 -5.63 2.06 -25.63
N ASN A 272 -6.18 2.04 -26.85
CA ASN A 272 -5.81 1.11 -27.93
C ASN A 272 -5.70 -0.36 -27.46
N ASP A 273 -6.73 -0.85 -26.79
CA ASP A 273 -6.80 -2.21 -26.23
C ASP A 273 -5.72 -2.58 -25.19
N GLN A 274 -5.13 -1.58 -24.59
CA GLN A 274 -4.22 -1.71 -23.46
C GLN A 274 -4.74 -0.94 -22.24
N LEU A 275 -4.30 -1.33 -21.06
CA LEU A 275 -4.35 -0.47 -19.87
C LEU A 275 -3.18 0.48 -19.87
N VAL A 276 -3.44 1.73 -19.53
CA VAL A 276 -2.42 2.75 -19.31
C VAL A 276 -2.58 3.28 -17.90
N PHE A 277 -1.57 3.07 -17.09
CA PHE A 277 -1.50 3.59 -15.73
C PHE A 277 -0.59 4.82 -15.68
N GLY A 278 -1.08 5.91 -15.11
CA GLY A 278 -0.26 7.03 -14.71
C GLY A 278 0.31 6.74 -13.32
N CYS A 279 1.62 6.58 -13.22
CA CYS A 279 2.30 6.13 -12.01
C CYS A 279 3.28 7.18 -11.47
N ASP A 280 3.64 7.04 -10.20
CA ASP A 280 4.65 7.82 -9.50
C ASP A 280 5.59 6.88 -8.73
N ASP A 281 6.34 6.06 -9.47
CA ASP A 281 7.14 4.97 -8.94
C ASP A 281 8.58 5.33 -8.63
N SER A 282 8.93 6.60 -8.64
CA SER A 282 10.30 7.00 -8.37
C SER A 282 10.40 7.79 -7.07
N ALA A 283 11.48 7.57 -6.34
CA ALA A 283 11.76 8.30 -5.11
C ALA A 283 11.99 9.79 -5.37
N GLN A 284 11.45 10.64 -4.51
CA GLN A 284 11.76 12.07 -4.48
C GLN A 284 13.01 12.37 -3.66
N LYS A 285 13.28 11.54 -2.66
CA LYS A 285 14.44 11.62 -1.78
C LYS A 285 14.98 10.24 -1.50
N GLU A 286 16.29 10.15 -1.34
CA GLU A 286 16.92 8.88 -1.02
C GLU A 286 16.89 8.61 0.48
N PHE A 287 16.49 7.40 0.86
CA PHE A 287 16.68 6.83 2.17
C PHE A 287 17.76 5.75 2.10
N LEU A 288 18.73 5.83 2.97
CA LEU A 288 19.85 4.92 3.00
C LEU A 288 19.79 4.05 4.25
N ASN A 289 19.17 2.88 4.13
CA ASN A 289 19.16 1.83 5.15
C ASN A 289 18.54 2.19 6.51
N LYS A 290 18.26 3.45 6.78
CA LYS A 290 17.58 3.94 7.99
C LYS A 290 16.67 5.10 7.64
N ARG A 291 15.49 5.11 8.20
CA ARG A 291 14.53 6.19 7.96
C ARG A 291 15.00 7.53 8.51
N LYS A 292 15.81 7.55 9.57
CA LYS A 292 16.45 8.78 10.08
C LYS A 292 17.37 9.47 9.06
N ALA A 293 17.83 8.76 8.05
CA ALA A 293 18.60 9.37 6.96
C ALA A 293 17.73 10.20 6.01
N LYS A 294 16.40 10.13 6.11
CA LYS A 294 15.47 10.92 5.30
C LYS A 294 15.77 12.42 5.44
N GLY A 295 15.88 13.08 4.29
CA GLY A 295 16.10 14.52 4.22
C GLY A 295 17.55 14.98 4.37
N SER A 296 18.50 14.09 4.67
CA SER A 296 19.94 14.40 4.69
C SER A 296 20.59 14.35 3.31
N ILE A 297 19.92 13.69 2.34
CA ILE A 297 20.39 13.53 0.97
C ILE A 297 19.25 13.94 0.05
N GLU A 298 19.53 14.85 -0.87
CA GLU A 298 18.57 15.24 -1.88
C GLU A 298 18.49 14.16 -2.96
N GLY A 299 17.29 13.72 -3.24
CA GLY A 299 17.00 12.83 -4.34
C GLY A 299 16.97 13.56 -5.69
N PRO A 300 16.50 12.92 -6.75
CA PRO A 300 16.51 13.48 -8.10
C PRO A 300 15.70 14.78 -8.27
N GLY A 301 14.93 15.20 -7.28
CA GLY A 301 14.29 16.52 -7.19
C GLY A 301 13.29 16.84 -8.30
N GLN A 302 12.84 15.87 -9.07
CA GLN A 302 11.97 16.02 -10.22
C GLN A 302 10.71 15.17 -10.09
N SER A 303 9.69 15.51 -10.89
CA SER A 303 8.56 14.62 -11.08
C SER A 303 9.02 13.33 -11.72
N ASN A 304 8.65 12.24 -11.07
CA ASN A 304 8.97 10.89 -11.49
C ASN A 304 7.74 10.18 -12.06
N SER A 305 6.69 10.94 -12.37
CA SER A 305 5.50 10.42 -13.01
C SER A 305 5.84 9.80 -14.35
N ASN A 306 5.26 8.65 -14.59
CA ASN A 306 5.46 7.85 -15.80
C ASN A 306 4.14 7.24 -16.26
N LEU A 307 4.13 6.74 -17.49
CA LEU A 307 3.02 5.96 -18.04
C LEU A 307 3.46 4.50 -18.18
N TRP A 308 2.67 3.61 -17.63
CA TRP A 308 2.84 2.17 -17.77
C TRP A 308 1.77 1.61 -18.70
N PHE A 309 2.18 1.16 -19.89
CA PHE A 309 1.32 0.50 -20.85
C PHE A 309 1.40 -1.01 -20.62
N THR A 310 0.26 -1.66 -20.49
CA THR A 310 0.21 -3.09 -20.20
C THR A 310 -1.08 -3.72 -20.74
N SER A 311 -1.21 -5.05 -20.65
CA SER A 311 -2.37 -5.80 -21.10
C SER A 311 -3.61 -5.50 -20.24
N LEU A 312 -4.81 -5.71 -20.79
CA LEU A 312 -6.07 -5.66 -20.04
C LEU A 312 -6.17 -6.74 -18.96
N THR A 313 -5.39 -7.82 -19.07
CA THR A 313 -5.33 -8.93 -18.12
C THR A 313 -4.31 -8.72 -16.99
N ARG A 314 -3.40 -7.75 -17.14
CA ARG A 314 -2.33 -7.52 -16.16
C ARG A 314 -2.79 -7.41 -14.70
N PRO A 315 -3.96 -6.84 -14.39
CA PRO A 315 -4.47 -6.81 -13.01
C PRO A 315 -4.76 -8.19 -12.38
N ASP A 316 -4.74 -9.27 -13.15
CA ASP A 316 -4.91 -10.65 -12.63
C ASP A 316 -3.58 -11.40 -12.47
N GLU A 317 -2.46 -10.84 -12.93
CA GLU A 317 -1.19 -11.55 -13.17
C GLU A 317 -0.07 -11.17 -12.19
N LEU A 318 -0.30 -10.24 -11.24
CA LEU A 318 0.74 -9.75 -10.36
C LEU A 318 0.83 -10.56 -9.04
N GLY A 319 0.99 -9.90 -7.92
CA GLY A 319 1.13 -10.56 -6.63
C GLY A 319 -0.13 -11.26 -6.14
N PRO A 320 0.00 -12.27 -5.28
CA PRO A 320 -1.14 -12.98 -4.72
C PRO A 320 -2.04 -12.04 -3.92
N ALA A 321 -3.34 -12.23 -4.01
CA ALA A 321 -4.29 -11.49 -3.20
C ALA A 321 -4.22 -12.00 -1.75
N THR A 322 -3.53 -11.26 -0.91
CA THR A 322 -3.48 -11.45 0.55
C THR A 322 -3.70 -10.10 1.20
N ALA A 323 -4.65 -10.02 2.11
CA ALA A 323 -5.04 -8.77 2.71
C ALA A 323 -5.61 -8.96 4.12
N GLU A 324 -5.60 -7.89 4.90
CA GLU A 324 -6.08 -7.89 6.28
C GLU A 324 -6.84 -6.62 6.60
N GLY A 325 -7.68 -6.68 7.62
CA GLY A 325 -8.40 -5.52 8.13
C GLY A 325 -9.22 -5.84 9.37
N ALA A 326 -9.80 -4.82 9.97
CA ALA A 326 -10.65 -4.96 11.13
C ALA A 326 -11.97 -4.21 10.94
N VAL A 327 -13.01 -4.70 11.58
CA VAL A 327 -14.27 -3.98 11.74
C VAL A 327 -14.28 -3.22 13.07
N TRP A 328 -13.69 -3.81 14.12
CA TRP A 328 -13.46 -3.18 15.42
C TRP A 328 -12.01 -3.38 15.85
N ALA A 329 -11.40 -2.37 16.41
CA ALA A 329 -10.05 -2.41 16.96
C ALA A 329 -10.01 -1.65 18.29
N LYS A 330 -10.19 -2.38 19.40
CA LYS A 330 -10.37 -1.83 20.75
C LYS A 330 -11.48 -0.78 20.82
N GLU A 331 -12.64 -1.10 20.26
CA GLU A 331 -13.78 -0.20 20.23
C GLU A 331 -14.83 -0.59 21.25
N SER A 332 -15.46 0.42 21.85
CA SER A 332 -16.61 0.24 22.74
C SER A 332 -17.86 -0.03 21.91
N VAL A 333 -18.32 -1.27 21.92
CA VAL A 333 -19.48 -1.75 21.16
C VAL A 333 -20.67 -1.93 22.09
N LYS A 334 -21.84 -1.47 21.66
CA LYS A 334 -23.09 -1.66 22.40
C LYS A 334 -23.76 -2.98 22.04
N ALA A 335 -24.50 -3.53 23.00
CA ALA A 335 -25.32 -4.74 22.78
C ALA A 335 -26.27 -4.52 21.60
N GLY A 336 -26.30 -5.48 20.68
CA GLY A 336 -27.13 -5.41 19.48
C GLY A 336 -26.59 -4.54 18.35
N GLU A 337 -25.54 -3.78 18.57
CA GLU A 337 -24.86 -2.99 17.53
C GLU A 337 -24.14 -3.93 16.55
N SER A 338 -24.36 -3.69 15.24
CA SER A 338 -23.67 -4.39 14.18
C SER A 338 -22.49 -3.56 13.66
N SER A 339 -21.40 -4.23 13.33
CA SER A 339 -20.28 -3.60 12.62
C SER A 339 -20.70 -3.13 11.22
N GLU A 340 -19.89 -2.26 10.62
CA GLU A 340 -19.97 -2.06 9.17
C GLU A 340 -19.69 -3.40 8.44
N PRO A 341 -20.38 -3.66 7.30
CA PRO A 341 -20.12 -4.85 6.48
C PRO A 341 -18.67 -4.89 6.01
N PHE A 342 -18.03 -6.05 6.15
CA PHE A 342 -16.68 -6.32 5.66
C PHE A 342 -16.75 -7.27 4.47
N LEU A 343 -15.95 -7.06 3.43
CA LEU A 343 -15.95 -7.91 2.25
C LEU A 343 -15.62 -9.36 2.64
N PHE A 344 -16.44 -10.30 2.19
CA PHE A 344 -16.28 -11.71 2.52
C PHE A 344 -16.01 -12.60 1.30
N SER A 345 -16.48 -12.17 0.13
CA SER A 345 -16.39 -12.90 -1.13
C SER A 345 -15.03 -12.76 -1.82
N GLY A 346 -14.71 -13.69 -2.72
CA GLY A 346 -13.56 -13.64 -3.62
C GLY A 346 -12.24 -14.18 -3.05
N TRP A 347 -12.25 -14.78 -1.85
CA TRP A 347 -11.06 -15.30 -1.18
C TRP A 347 -11.11 -16.81 -1.05
N THR A 348 -9.97 -17.48 -1.25
CA THR A 348 -9.84 -18.93 -1.06
C THR A 348 -9.87 -19.30 0.42
N HIS A 349 -9.10 -18.55 1.22
CA HIS A 349 -8.96 -18.77 2.65
C HIS A 349 -9.34 -17.49 3.41
N ARG A 350 -10.13 -17.67 4.46
CA ARG A 350 -10.63 -16.58 5.31
C ARG A 350 -10.50 -16.96 6.77
N PHE A 351 -9.92 -16.05 7.54
CA PHE A 351 -9.66 -16.26 8.96
C PHE A 351 -10.05 -15.03 9.75
N GLY A 352 -10.82 -15.22 10.80
CA GLY A 352 -11.26 -14.17 11.70
C GLY A 352 -10.58 -14.30 13.07
N TRP A 353 -10.44 -13.17 13.73
CA TRP A 353 -9.90 -13.04 15.08
C TRP A 353 -10.83 -12.20 15.93
N VAL A 354 -11.16 -12.66 17.12
CA VAL A 354 -12.06 -11.97 18.04
C VAL A 354 -11.41 -11.89 19.42
N LYS A 355 -11.40 -10.69 20.01
CA LYS A 355 -10.94 -10.47 21.38
C LYS A 355 -11.99 -9.69 22.17
N ASN A 356 -12.26 -10.14 23.39
CA ASN A 356 -13.16 -9.52 24.34
C ASN A 356 -12.35 -8.91 25.49
N GLU A 357 -12.24 -7.59 25.52
CA GLU A 357 -11.59 -6.84 26.60
C GLU A 357 -12.64 -6.16 27.51
N GLY A 358 -13.90 -6.59 27.43
CA GLY A 358 -14.99 -6.16 28.28
C GLY A 358 -14.96 -6.78 29.68
N LYS A 359 -16.05 -6.61 30.43
CA LYS A 359 -16.14 -7.04 31.83
C LYS A 359 -16.91 -8.36 32.04
N GLN A 360 -17.43 -8.94 31.00
CA GLN A 360 -18.24 -10.17 31.05
C GLN A 360 -18.04 -11.00 29.76
N PRO A 361 -18.35 -12.32 29.79
CA PRO A 361 -18.38 -13.11 28.56
C PRO A 361 -19.40 -12.54 27.56
N VAL A 362 -19.01 -12.50 26.27
CA VAL A 362 -19.80 -11.92 25.18
C VAL A 362 -19.94 -12.93 24.06
N ILE A 363 -21.13 -13.02 23.48
CA ILE A 363 -21.39 -13.78 22.24
C ILE A 363 -21.19 -12.82 21.07
N PHE A 364 -20.25 -13.16 20.21
CA PHE A 364 -20.05 -12.50 18.93
C PHE A 364 -20.76 -13.32 17.84
N THR A 365 -21.76 -12.72 17.20
CA THR A 365 -22.52 -13.34 16.14
C THR A 365 -22.07 -12.77 14.80
N PHE A 366 -21.59 -13.65 13.94
CA PHE A 366 -21.26 -13.35 12.56
C PHE A 366 -22.51 -13.50 11.70
N GLU A 367 -22.90 -12.44 11.05
CA GLU A 367 -24.02 -12.41 10.10
C GLU A 367 -23.48 -12.21 8.69
N ILE A 368 -24.10 -12.87 7.71
CA ILE A 368 -23.69 -12.82 6.32
C ILE A 368 -24.82 -12.32 5.43
N ASP A 369 -24.50 -11.47 4.47
CA ASP A 369 -25.34 -11.12 3.33
C ASP A 369 -24.86 -11.93 2.12
N GLU A 370 -25.61 -12.97 1.78
CA GLU A 370 -25.21 -13.91 0.74
C GLU A 370 -25.23 -13.32 -0.66
N ALA A 371 -26.15 -12.41 -0.93
CA ALA A 371 -26.44 -11.91 -2.27
C ALA A 371 -26.16 -10.41 -2.48
N GLY A 372 -25.65 -9.73 -1.46
CA GLY A 372 -25.43 -8.28 -1.51
C GLY A 372 -26.73 -7.48 -1.61
N LYS A 373 -27.79 -7.97 -0.97
CA LYS A 373 -29.14 -7.37 -0.95
C LYS A 373 -29.47 -6.70 0.38
N ASN A 374 -28.48 -6.59 1.26
CA ASN A 374 -28.66 -6.14 2.64
C ASN A 374 -29.59 -7.05 3.46
N GLU A 375 -29.58 -8.36 3.13
CA GLU A 375 -30.36 -9.41 3.78
C GLU A 375 -29.44 -10.28 4.64
N TRP A 376 -29.50 -10.10 5.95
CA TRP A 376 -28.54 -10.66 6.89
C TRP A 376 -29.05 -11.95 7.55
N LYS A 377 -28.21 -12.98 7.51
CA LYS A 377 -28.45 -14.27 8.18
C LYS A 377 -27.30 -14.58 9.14
N THR A 378 -27.61 -15.20 10.26
CA THR A 378 -26.58 -15.72 11.17
C THR A 378 -25.79 -16.84 10.49
N LEU A 379 -24.47 -16.64 10.40
CA LEU A 379 -23.55 -17.66 9.89
C LEU A 379 -23.07 -18.55 11.05
N LYS A 380 -22.52 -17.93 12.09
CA LYS A 380 -22.05 -18.61 13.31
C LYS A 380 -21.95 -17.64 14.49
N SER A 381 -21.83 -18.20 15.69
CA SER A 381 -21.60 -17.43 16.91
C SER A 381 -20.49 -18.04 17.73
N VAL A 382 -19.70 -17.20 18.39
CA VAL A 382 -18.64 -17.61 19.30
C VAL A 382 -18.76 -16.87 20.62
N THR A 383 -18.59 -17.60 21.73
CA THR A 383 -18.55 -16.98 23.06
C THR A 383 -17.11 -16.72 23.43
N VAL A 384 -16.80 -15.48 23.77
CA VAL A 384 -15.45 -15.06 24.18
C VAL A 384 -15.47 -14.57 25.62
N ASN A 385 -14.70 -15.23 26.48
CA ASN A 385 -14.57 -14.88 27.89
C ASN A 385 -13.78 -13.56 28.06
N VAL A 386 -13.90 -12.97 29.25
CA VAL A 386 -13.20 -11.73 29.60
C VAL A 386 -11.69 -11.87 29.42
N GLY A 387 -11.08 -10.94 28.71
CA GLY A 387 -9.63 -10.90 28.42
C GLY A 387 -9.13 -12.02 27.51
N LYS A 388 -10.04 -12.79 26.89
CA LYS A 388 -9.68 -13.88 25.98
C LYS A 388 -9.91 -13.52 24.52
N SER A 389 -9.26 -14.29 23.64
CA SER A 389 -9.42 -14.24 22.20
C SER A 389 -9.79 -15.62 21.65
N VAL A 390 -10.38 -15.61 20.47
CA VAL A 390 -10.76 -16.81 19.72
C VAL A 390 -10.48 -16.61 18.26
N SER A 391 -9.89 -17.60 17.61
CA SER A 391 -9.77 -17.67 16.17
C SER A 391 -11.05 -18.23 15.53
N VAL A 392 -11.44 -17.67 14.38
CA VAL A 392 -12.68 -18.03 13.68
C VAL A 392 -12.35 -18.35 12.22
N PRO A 393 -11.93 -19.59 11.92
CA PRO A 393 -11.74 -20.00 10.54
C PRO A 393 -13.10 -20.08 9.81
N PHE A 394 -13.10 -19.70 8.53
CA PHE A 394 -14.25 -19.84 7.66
C PHE A 394 -13.97 -20.87 6.57
N ALA A 395 -14.88 -21.83 6.44
CA ALA A 395 -14.78 -22.86 5.41
C ALA A 395 -15.02 -22.26 4.01
N SER A 396 -14.43 -22.86 2.99
CA SER A 396 -14.65 -22.45 1.58
C SER A 396 -16.11 -22.60 1.11
N THR A 397 -16.89 -23.46 1.80
CA THR A 397 -18.32 -23.66 1.58
C THR A 397 -19.21 -22.56 2.18
N GLU A 398 -18.70 -21.81 3.15
CA GLU A 398 -19.41 -20.66 3.74
C GLU A 398 -19.31 -19.48 2.76
N LYS A 399 -20.39 -19.20 2.02
CA LYS A 399 -20.42 -18.22 0.94
C LYS A 399 -21.23 -17.00 1.33
N GLY A 400 -20.89 -15.86 0.79
CA GLY A 400 -21.57 -14.58 0.93
C GLY A 400 -20.76 -13.44 0.35
N GLU A 401 -21.38 -12.34 0.12
CA GLU A 401 -20.73 -11.11 -0.35
C GLU A 401 -20.10 -10.36 0.82
N TRP A 402 -20.86 -10.18 1.89
CA TRP A 402 -20.48 -9.38 3.04
C TRP A 402 -20.67 -10.13 4.35
N ILE A 403 -19.81 -9.84 5.33
CA ILE A 403 -19.91 -10.32 6.69
C ILE A 403 -19.95 -9.12 7.65
N ARG A 404 -20.77 -9.20 8.70
CA ARG A 404 -20.76 -8.25 9.81
C ARG A 404 -20.80 -8.98 11.14
N VAL A 405 -20.46 -8.27 12.19
CA VAL A 405 -20.39 -8.85 13.53
C VAL A 405 -21.31 -8.07 14.47
N LYS A 406 -21.95 -8.79 15.38
CA LYS A 406 -22.86 -8.25 16.37
C LYS A 406 -22.56 -8.86 17.75
N THR A 407 -22.73 -8.09 18.80
CA THR A 407 -22.53 -8.54 20.18
C THR A 407 -23.86 -8.60 20.95
N ASP A 408 -23.99 -9.58 21.84
CA ASP A 408 -25.16 -9.68 22.73
C ASP A 408 -25.10 -8.73 23.94
N LYS A 409 -23.91 -8.20 24.25
CA LYS A 409 -23.65 -7.32 25.40
C LYS A 409 -22.67 -6.22 25.04
N ASN A 410 -22.70 -5.15 25.85
CA ASN A 410 -21.70 -4.07 25.74
C ASN A 410 -20.30 -4.62 26.04
N THR A 411 -19.33 -4.28 25.21
CA THR A 411 -17.95 -4.73 25.39
C THR A 411 -16.94 -3.77 24.76
N LEU A 412 -15.67 -3.92 25.14
CA LEU A 412 -14.53 -3.42 24.38
C LEU A 412 -14.06 -4.57 23.49
N ALA A 413 -14.17 -4.41 22.18
CA ALA A 413 -13.97 -5.48 21.23
C ALA A 413 -12.87 -5.18 20.18
N THR A 414 -12.15 -6.22 19.79
CA THR A 414 -11.37 -6.25 18.56
C THR A 414 -11.87 -7.41 17.71
N VAL A 415 -12.23 -7.12 16.45
CA VAL A 415 -12.57 -8.14 15.45
C VAL A 415 -11.86 -7.79 14.14
N SER A 416 -10.99 -8.69 13.71
CA SER A 416 -10.20 -8.54 12.49
C SER A 416 -10.28 -9.78 11.60
N PHE A 417 -9.91 -9.59 10.34
CA PHE A 417 -9.94 -10.62 9.32
C PHE A 417 -8.63 -10.61 8.54
N ASN A 418 -8.12 -11.81 8.23
CA ASN A 418 -6.99 -12.04 7.35
C ASN A 418 -7.42 -12.99 6.25
N TYR A 419 -7.32 -12.55 5.01
CA TYR A 419 -7.77 -13.31 3.85
C TYR A 419 -6.63 -13.51 2.86
N THR A 420 -6.64 -14.65 2.18
CA THR A 420 -5.68 -14.94 1.13
C THR A 420 -6.29 -15.80 0.03
N THR A 421 -5.77 -15.64 -1.17
CA THR A 421 -5.90 -16.63 -2.24
C THR A 421 -4.68 -17.55 -2.22
N ALA A 422 -4.79 -18.76 -2.76
CA ALA A 422 -3.63 -19.62 -2.92
C ALA A 422 -2.54 -18.89 -3.74
N ASP A 423 -1.29 -18.99 -3.31
CA ASP A 423 -0.16 -18.40 -4.03
C ASP A 423 0.33 -19.40 -5.11
N PRO A 424 0.06 -19.13 -6.41
CA PRO A 424 0.45 -20.05 -7.49
C PRO A 424 1.91 -19.91 -7.91
N ARG A 425 2.65 -18.96 -7.33
CA ARG A 425 4.02 -18.65 -7.73
C ARG A 425 4.96 -19.80 -7.38
N SER A 426 5.96 -20.01 -8.25
CA SER A 426 7.10 -20.88 -8.01
C SER A 426 8.10 -20.21 -7.07
N THR A 427 8.95 -21.03 -6.43
CA THR A 427 10.18 -20.54 -5.76
C THR A 427 11.30 -20.23 -6.77
N SER A 428 11.13 -20.58 -8.05
CA SER A 428 12.06 -20.25 -9.12
C SER A 428 11.74 -18.87 -9.67
N SER A 429 12.78 -18.13 -10.04
CA SER A 429 12.66 -16.82 -10.69
C SER A 429 12.27 -16.96 -12.16
N ASP A 430 11.54 -15.97 -12.67
CA ASP A 430 11.22 -15.85 -14.09
C ASP A 430 12.50 -15.65 -14.94
N PRO A 431 12.54 -16.11 -16.21
CA PRO A 431 13.65 -15.91 -17.13
C PRO A 431 14.07 -14.45 -17.36
N ILE A 432 13.21 -13.46 -17.10
CA ILE A 432 13.58 -12.04 -17.18
C ILE A 432 14.75 -11.67 -16.26
N TYR A 433 15.03 -12.47 -15.23
CA TYR A 433 16.16 -12.27 -14.31
C TYR A 433 17.43 -13.01 -14.71
N GLN A 434 17.43 -13.71 -15.83
CA GLN A 434 18.64 -14.33 -16.35
C GLN A 434 19.73 -13.27 -16.56
N GLY A 435 20.92 -13.52 -16.05
CA GLY A 435 22.03 -12.57 -16.06
C GLY A 435 22.21 -11.81 -14.76
N LEU A 436 21.27 -11.87 -13.80
CA LEU A 436 21.60 -11.48 -12.43
C LEU A 436 22.55 -12.50 -11.80
N THR A 437 23.58 -12.01 -11.14
CA THR A 437 24.58 -12.86 -10.47
C THR A 437 23.97 -13.62 -9.31
N THR A 438 24.11 -14.93 -9.25
CA THR A 438 23.68 -15.73 -8.10
C THR A 438 24.66 -15.60 -6.93
N VAL A 439 24.19 -15.85 -5.70
CA VAL A 439 25.03 -15.75 -4.49
C VAL A 439 26.21 -16.74 -4.46
N LYS A 440 26.18 -17.78 -5.30
CA LYS A 440 27.25 -18.77 -5.42
C LYS A 440 28.35 -18.36 -6.39
N GLN A 441 28.13 -17.35 -7.22
CA GLN A 441 29.10 -16.89 -8.20
C GLN A 441 30.11 -15.95 -7.58
N ASN A 442 31.37 -16.10 -7.98
CA ASN A 442 32.47 -15.32 -7.44
C ASN A 442 32.76 -14.04 -8.23
N THR A 443 32.19 -13.91 -9.43
CA THR A 443 32.38 -12.73 -10.28
C THR A 443 31.04 -12.05 -10.55
N THR A 444 31.00 -10.74 -10.35
CA THR A 444 29.82 -9.91 -10.59
C THR A 444 30.21 -8.49 -10.97
N ILE A 445 29.43 -7.89 -11.87
CA ILE A 445 29.44 -6.45 -12.10
C ILE A 445 28.37 -5.84 -11.21
N GLY A 446 28.82 -5.05 -10.23
CA GLY A 446 27.99 -4.32 -9.29
C GLY A 446 28.11 -2.81 -9.51
N GLY A 447 27.66 -2.07 -8.52
CA GLY A 447 27.79 -0.62 -8.50
C GLY A 447 26.77 0.07 -7.62
N LEU A 448 27.04 1.34 -7.29
CA LEU A 448 26.13 2.20 -6.56
C LEU A 448 25.30 3.03 -7.54
N LEU A 449 24.02 3.10 -7.29
CA LEU A 449 23.03 3.79 -8.14
C LEU A 449 22.65 5.14 -7.52
N TYR A 450 22.54 6.18 -8.35
CA TYR A 450 22.07 7.50 -7.92
C TYR A 450 21.30 8.22 -9.02
N GLY A 451 20.02 8.54 -8.77
CA GLY A 451 19.23 9.39 -9.67
C GLY A 451 19.75 10.83 -9.67
N LEU A 452 20.22 11.30 -10.81
CA LEU A 452 20.76 12.65 -10.97
C LEU A 452 19.64 13.69 -11.03
N GLY A 453 19.73 14.72 -10.20
CA GLY A 453 18.84 15.88 -10.19
C GLY A 453 19.17 16.94 -11.26
N ASP A 454 18.71 18.13 -11.03
CA ASP A 454 19.05 19.37 -11.79
C ASP A 454 18.80 19.26 -13.31
N ASN A 455 17.69 18.67 -13.72
CA ASN A 455 17.31 18.48 -15.12
C ASN A 455 18.23 17.54 -15.94
N ARG A 456 19.20 16.91 -15.34
CA ARG A 456 20.07 15.93 -16.02
C ARG A 456 19.31 14.68 -16.45
N ARG A 457 18.26 14.30 -15.72
CA ARG A 457 17.36 13.16 -16.01
C ARG A 457 18.10 11.88 -16.37
N ALA A 458 19.20 11.59 -15.68
CA ALA A 458 20.02 10.41 -15.86
C ALA A 458 20.15 9.65 -14.55
N LEU A 459 20.45 8.35 -14.64
CA LEU A 459 20.85 7.51 -13.52
C LEU A 459 22.37 7.39 -13.53
N GLY A 460 23.02 7.81 -12.46
CA GLY A 460 24.42 7.61 -12.23
C GLY A 460 24.69 6.19 -11.71
N VAL A 461 25.69 5.54 -12.26
CA VAL A 461 26.17 4.20 -11.87
C VAL A 461 27.66 4.29 -11.57
N LEU A 462 28.03 4.23 -10.30
CA LEU A 462 29.42 4.05 -9.91
C LEU A 462 29.72 2.56 -9.92
N ALA A 463 30.18 2.07 -11.08
CA ALA A 463 30.34 0.67 -11.35
C ALA A 463 31.55 0.06 -10.67
N ASN A 464 31.43 -1.19 -10.29
CA ASN A 464 32.53 -2.02 -9.77
C ASN A 464 32.43 -3.44 -10.29
N VAL A 465 33.55 -4.16 -10.19
CA VAL A 465 33.61 -5.60 -10.43
C VAL A 465 34.12 -6.28 -9.18
N THR A 466 33.48 -7.37 -8.81
CA THR A 466 33.96 -8.26 -7.76
C THR A 466 34.43 -9.56 -8.39
N VAL A 467 35.65 -9.98 -8.06
CA VAL A 467 36.22 -11.26 -8.44
C VAL A 467 36.80 -11.91 -7.19
N ASP A 468 36.35 -13.11 -6.87
CA ASP A 468 36.81 -13.87 -5.68
C ASP A 468 36.78 -13.05 -4.39
N GLY A 469 35.70 -12.29 -4.17
CA GLY A 469 35.48 -11.48 -2.99
C GLY A 469 36.22 -10.14 -2.96
N LYS A 470 37.04 -9.83 -3.96
CA LYS A 470 37.74 -8.55 -4.09
C LYS A 470 36.98 -7.62 -5.02
N THR A 471 36.52 -6.49 -4.50
CA THR A 471 35.78 -5.48 -5.27
C THR A 471 36.73 -4.36 -5.72
N SER A 472 36.66 -3.99 -7.00
CA SER A 472 37.39 -2.90 -7.61
C SER A 472 36.45 -2.00 -8.40
N GLU A 473 36.54 -0.69 -8.20
CA GLU A 473 35.77 0.30 -8.97
C GLU A 473 36.25 0.30 -10.43
N THR A 474 35.32 0.30 -11.37
CA THR A 474 35.63 0.23 -12.81
C THR A 474 35.38 1.55 -13.53
N GLY A 475 34.61 2.44 -12.95
CA GLY A 475 34.34 3.77 -13.48
C GLY A 475 32.94 4.28 -13.18
N TYR A 476 32.67 5.50 -13.64
CA TYR A 476 31.38 6.14 -13.52
C TYR A 476 30.67 6.19 -14.87
N TYR A 477 29.39 5.81 -14.86
CA TYR A 477 28.54 5.75 -16.04
C TYR A 477 27.22 6.48 -15.79
N GLU A 478 26.63 7.02 -16.84
CA GLU A 478 25.29 7.61 -16.80
C GLU A 478 24.36 6.90 -17.77
N MET A 479 23.17 6.54 -17.31
CA MET A 479 22.10 6.01 -18.12
C MET A 479 21.05 7.08 -18.37
N GLY A 480 20.88 7.48 -19.62
CA GLY A 480 19.91 8.47 -20.07
C GLY A 480 18.61 7.85 -20.61
N ASP A 481 17.90 8.63 -21.41
CA ASP A 481 16.60 8.28 -22.00
C ASP A 481 16.68 7.13 -23.04
N LYS A 482 17.85 6.88 -23.61
CA LYS A 482 18.09 5.77 -24.54
C LYS A 482 18.42 4.44 -23.83
N LEU A 483 18.50 4.45 -22.50
CA LEU A 483 18.89 3.29 -21.68
C LEU A 483 20.28 2.74 -22.02
N GLU A 484 21.21 3.59 -22.46
CA GLU A 484 22.60 3.25 -22.72
C GLU A 484 23.49 3.67 -21.57
N LEU A 485 24.38 2.80 -21.10
CA LEU A 485 25.37 3.10 -20.07
C LEU A 485 26.60 3.76 -20.71
N VAL A 486 26.67 5.08 -20.61
CA VAL A 486 27.75 5.89 -21.19
C VAL A 486 28.77 6.28 -20.13
N ARG A 487 30.04 5.91 -20.31
CA ARG A 487 31.10 6.30 -19.42
C ARG A 487 31.27 7.82 -19.36
N LYS A 488 31.46 8.35 -18.15
CA LYS A 488 31.65 9.76 -17.88
C LYS A 488 32.84 9.99 -16.93
N GLU A 489 33.48 11.13 -17.08
CA GLU A 489 34.48 11.64 -16.15
C GLU A 489 33.85 12.81 -15.36
N ASP A 490 33.37 12.53 -14.14
CA ASP A 490 32.75 13.51 -13.24
C ASP A 490 33.16 13.19 -11.80
N THR A 491 34.32 13.70 -11.41
CA THR A 491 34.89 13.47 -10.08
C THR A 491 33.96 13.94 -8.95
N LYS A 492 33.28 15.09 -9.15
CA LYS A 492 32.36 15.65 -8.13
C LYS A 492 31.19 14.69 -7.86
N THR A 493 30.52 14.22 -8.91
CA THR A 493 29.41 13.25 -8.78
C THR A 493 29.92 11.93 -8.24
N THR A 494 31.06 11.44 -8.70
CA THR A 494 31.67 10.19 -8.24
C THR A 494 31.96 10.23 -6.73
N ASP A 495 32.60 11.31 -6.25
CA ASP A 495 32.92 11.49 -4.83
C ASP A 495 31.66 11.63 -3.98
N PHE A 496 30.64 12.30 -4.52
CA PHE A 496 29.33 12.41 -3.86
C PHE A 496 28.68 11.01 -3.71
N ILE A 497 28.62 10.23 -4.78
CA ILE A 497 28.04 8.87 -4.73
C ILE A 497 28.82 8.01 -3.74
N ARG A 498 30.15 8.00 -3.84
CA ARG A 498 31.04 7.20 -2.97
C ARG A 498 30.87 7.57 -1.48
N SER A 499 30.68 8.86 -1.17
CA SER A 499 30.54 9.32 0.21
C SER A 499 29.12 9.18 0.77
N LYS A 500 28.09 9.36 -0.07
CA LYS A 500 26.69 9.44 0.40
C LYS A 500 25.88 8.17 0.14
N PHE A 501 26.28 7.38 -0.85
CA PHE A 501 25.57 6.16 -1.25
C PHE A 501 26.33 4.87 -0.96
N ALA A 502 27.47 4.95 -0.26
CA ALA A 502 28.13 3.75 0.27
C ALA A 502 27.10 2.88 1.04
N ILE A 503 27.17 1.57 0.83
CA ILE A 503 26.31 0.64 1.54
C ILE A 503 26.83 0.48 2.98
N PRO A 504 26.04 0.86 4.00
CA PRO A 504 26.49 0.73 5.39
C PRO A 504 26.60 -0.73 5.81
N GLN A 505 27.56 -1.00 6.69
CA GLN A 505 27.71 -2.29 7.33
C GLN A 505 26.80 -2.41 8.57
N GLN A 506 26.45 -3.63 8.94
CA GLN A 506 25.74 -3.95 10.19
C GLN A 506 24.45 -3.17 10.42
N VAL A 507 23.69 -2.96 9.36
CA VAL A 507 22.38 -2.26 9.41
C VAL A 507 21.34 -3.07 10.16
N VAL A 508 21.40 -4.39 10.07
CA VAL A 508 20.57 -5.37 10.78
C VAL A 508 21.45 -6.36 11.53
N SER A 509 20.92 -6.96 12.57
CA SER A 509 21.59 -8.04 13.31
C SER A 509 21.12 -9.39 12.81
N ILE A 510 21.98 -10.13 12.12
CA ILE A 510 21.66 -11.49 11.67
C ILE A 510 22.14 -12.47 12.74
N GLU A 511 21.19 -12.96 13.52
CA GLU A 511 21.40 -13.91 14.60
C GLU A 511 21.22 -15.37 14.11
N GLU A 512 21.44 -16.37 14.96
CA GLU A 512 21.27 -17.78 14.59
C GLU A 512 19.82 -18.16 14.31
N GLY A 513 18.86 -17.48 14.94
CA GLY A 513 17.43 -17.77 14.82
C GLY A 513 16.69 -16.88 13.82
N SER A 514 17.16 -15.67 13.61
CA SER A 514 16.41 -14.67 12.81
C SER A 514 17.23 -13.42 12.55
N VAL A 515 16.71 -12.57 11.66
CA VAL A 515 17.18 -11.20 11.50
C VAL A 515 16.49 -10.32 12.52
N LEU A 516 17.27 -9.66 13.40
CA LEU A 516 16.75 -8.68 14.35
C LEU A 516 16.84 -7.27 13.78
N ILE A 517 15.73 -6.55 13.88
CA ILE A 517 15.64 -5.12 13.58
C ILE A 517 15.18 -4.40 14.85
N VAL A 518 15.81 -3.29 15.15
CA VAL A 518 15.38 -2.33 16.17
C VAL A 518 15.01 -1.04 15.46
N ASP A 519 13.74 -0.67 15.49
CA ASP A 519 13.24 0.52 14.80
C ASP A 519 13.52 1.82 15.60
N ASP A 520 13.18 2.95 15.01
CA ASP A 520 13.40 4.26 15.61
C ASP A 520 12.59 4.54 16.88
N LEU A 521 11.56 3.73 17.16
CA LEU A 521 10.79 3.73 18.39
C LEU A 521 11.30 2.71 19.42
N ASN A 522 12.48 2.09 19.16
CA ASN A 522 13.06 1.01 19.94
C ASN A 522 12.19 -0.26 20.02
N ARG A 523 11.25 -0.45 19.10
CA ARG A 523 10.50 -1.70 18.96
C ARG A 523 11.39 -2.73 18.26
N ARG A 524 11.26 -3.98 18.66
CA ARG A 524 12.06 -5.09 18.16
C ARG A 524 11.20 -5.96 17.24
N TRP A 525 11.75 -6.27 16.08
CA TRP A 525 11.09 -7.06 15.05
C TRP A 525 12.02 -8.13 14.54
N ARG A 526 11.50 -9.32 14.24
CA ARG A 526 12.30 -10.42 13.72
C ARG A 526 11.78 -10.91 12.39
N LEU A 527 12.69 -11.07 11.44
CA LEU A 527 12.41 -11.56 10.09
C LEU A 527 13.07 -12.92 9.88
N PRO A 528 12.53 -13.75 8.96
CA PRO A 528 13.10 -15.05 8.60
C PRO A 528 14.51 -14.96 8.03
N LEU A 529 15.25 -16.02 8.24
CA LEU A 529 16.51 -16.30 7.58
C LEU A 529 16.25 -16.91 6.20
N GLY A 530 17.18 -16.69 5.27
CA GLY A 530 17.23 -17.29 3.96
C GLY A 530 18.52 -18.08 3.76
N ASN A 531 19.13 -17.97 2.57
CA ASN A 531 20.40 -18.60 2.28
C ASN A 531 21.54 -18.01 3.13
N GLU A 532 22.29 -18.86 3.82
CA GLU A 532 23.36 -18.47 4.75
C GLU A 532 24.45 -17.57 4.11
N THR A 533 24.69 -17.71 2.81
CA THR A 533 25.65 -16.86 2.09
C THR A 533 25.33 -15.37 2.20
N TYR A 534 24.07 -14.99 2.36
CA TYR A 534 23.69 -13.60 2.51
C TYR A 534 24.16 -12.95 3.82
N LYS A 535 24.40 -13.74 4.88
CA LYS A 535 24.82 -13.22 6.20
C LYS A 535 26.11 -12.43 6.08
N GLU A 536 27.12 -13.02 5.45
CA GLU A 536 28.43 -12.35 5.29
C GLU A 536 28.34 -11.15 4.36
N LEU A 537 27.69 -11.28 3.21
CA LEU A 537 27.51 -10.21 2.23
C LEU A 537 26.78 -9.00 2.83
N THR A 538 25.76 -9.24 3.64
CA THR A 538 25.00 -8.19 4.33
C THR A 538 25.86 -7.48 5.38
N ASN A 539 26.56 -8.25 6.21
CA ASN A 539 27.41 -7.70 7.28
C ASN A 539 28.59 -6.88 6.74
N GLN A 540 29.11 -7.26 5.58
CA GLN A 540 30.20 -6.53 4.91
C GLN A 540 29.72 -5.28 4.13
N GLY A 541 28.42 -5.01 4.07
CA GLY A 541 27.87 -3.89 3.30
C GLY A 541 28.00 -4.06 1.78
N VAL A 542 27.96 -5.32 1.29
CA VAL A 542 28.00 -5.63 -0.13
C VAL A 542 26.60 -5.47 -0.76
N LEU A 543 25.54 -5.71 0.03
CA LEU A 543 24.17 -5.69 -0.43
C LEU A 543 23.40 -4.55 0.27
N ARG A 544 22.70 -3.76 -0.52
CA ARG A 544 21.83 -2.71 0.03
C ARG A 544 20.65 -3.32 0.76
N VAL A 545 20.46 -2.93 2.01
CA VAL A 545 19.38 -3.46 2.85
C VAL A 545 18.09 -2.67 2.65
N CYS A 546 18.14 -1.34 2.53
CA CYS A 546 16.91 -0.54 2.42
C CYS A 546 17.12 0.67 1.53
N ARG A 547 16.11 0.96 0.71
CA ARG A 547 16.08 2.15 -0.14
C ARG A 547 14.66 2.57 -0.48
N GLU A 548 14.39 3.87 -0.52
CA GLU A 548 13.16 4.39 -1.07
C GLU A 548 13.13 4.19 -2.59
N VAL A 549 12.10 3.53 -3.09
CA VAL A 549 11.90 3.25 -4.53
C VAL A 549 10.68 3.94 -5.11
N ALA A 550 9.78 4.39 -4.25
CA ALA A 550 8.69 5.30 -4.56
C ALA A 550 8.53 6.25 -3.38
N THR A 551 7.90 7.40 -3.58
CA THR A 551 7.72 8.37 -2.51
C THR A 551 7.07 7.73 -1.28
N GLU A 552 7.76 7.78 -0.15
CA GLU A 552 7.35 7.23 1.15
C GLU A 552 7.16 5.70 1.19
N ARG A 553 7.73 4.99 0.23
CA ARG A 553 7.78 3.53 0.23
C ARG A 553 9.21 3.05 0.05
N ASP A 554 9.64 2.23 0.99
CA ASP A 554 10.95 1.60 0.94
C ASP A 554 10.84 0.15 0.46
N MET A 555 11.81 -0.26 -0.33
CA MET A 555 12.13 -1.67 -0.49
C MET A 555 13.21 -2.03 0.51
N PHE A 556 12.94 -3.07 1.28
CA PHE A 556 13.86 -3.64 2.24
C PHE A 556 14.30 -5.01 1.71
N SER A 557 15.59 -5.24 1.61
CA SER A 557 16.16 -6.50 1.11
C SER A 557 17.06 -7.11 2.16
N CYS A 558 16.74 -8.30 2.62
CA CYS A 558 17.53 -9.02 3.61
C CYS A 558 17.41 -10.52 3.44
N MET A 559 18.53 -11.24 3.59
CA MET A 559 18.61 -12.70 3.49
C MET A 559 17.98 -13.27 2.20
N GLY A 560 18.07 -12.53 1.09
CA GLY A 560 17.50 -12.90 -0.20
C GLY A 560 16.00 -12.70 -0.34
N THR A 561 15.37 -11.99 0.59
CA THR A 561 13.95 -11.63 0.50
C THR A 561 13.79 -10.13 0.34
N PHE A 562 13.01 -9.72 -0.66
CA PHE A 562 12.50 -8.36 -0.77
C PHE A 562 11.22 -8.21 0.05
N TYR A 563 11.15 -7.10 0.77
CA TYR A 563 10.00 -6.69 1.56
C TYR A 563 9.56 -5.30 1.14
N GLU A 564 8.26 -5.06 1.11
CA GLU A 564 7.69 -3.72 1.12
C GLU A 564 7.69 -3.19 2.56
N LEU A 565 8.31 -2.05 2.76
CA LEU A 565 8.41 -1.38 4.06
C LEU A 565 7.65 -0.04 4.02
N PRO A 566 6.49 0.07 4.67
CA PRO A 566 5.74 1.31 4.75
C PRO A 566 6.49 2.43 5.47
N ALA A 567 6.06 3.66 5.25
CA ALA A 567 6.56 4.83 5.93
C ALA A 567 6.33 4.76 7.46
N GLU A 568 7.15 5.50 8.22
CA GLU A 568 7.04 5.54 9.69
C GLU A 568 5.65 6.02 10.15
N ASN A 569 5.07 7.00 9.45
CA ASN A 569 3.72 7.49 9.70
C ASN A 569 2.60 6.50 9.30
N ALA A 570 2.95 5.41 8.65
CA ALA A 570 2.11 4.25 8.38
C ALA A 570 2.54 3.02 9.22
N ASP A 571 3.21 3.25 10.33
CA ASP A 571 3.71 2.31 11.34
C ASP A 571 4.92 1.44 10.93
N GLY A 572 5.54 1.72 9.78
CA GLY A 572 6.86 1.19 9.41
C GLY A 572 6.97 -0.33 9.45
N TYR A 573 7.93 -0.83 10.26
CA TYR A 573 8.20 -2.27 10.38
C TYR A 573 7.02 -3.10 10.91
N ALA A 574 6.11 -2.52 11.71
CA ALA A 574 4.91 -3.24 12.14
C ALA A 574 4.03 -3.71 10.96
N LYS A 575 4.18 -3.07 9.80
CA LYS A 575 3.40 -3.30 8.58
C LYS A 575 4.22 -3.86 7.40
N ILE A 576 5.47 -4.25 7.64
CA ILE A 576 6.33 -4.88 6.62
C ILE A 576 5.68 -6.15 6.05
N ARG A 577 5.84 -6.38 4.74
CA ARG A 577 5.39 -7.63 4.11
C ARG A 577 6.44 -8.17 3.13
N PRO A 578 6.64 -9.50 3.06
CA PRO A 578 7.51 -10.12 2.07
C PRO A 578 6.87 -10.07 0.68
N ILE A 579 7.69 -9.84 -0.33
CA ILE A 579 7.28 -9.80 -1.75
C ILE A 579 7.75 -11.05 -2.46
N SER A 580 9.07 -11.32 -2.39
CA SER A 580 9.71 -12.43 -3.09
C SER A 580 10.99 -12.85 -2.42
N THR A 581 11.36 -14.13 -2.56
CA THR A 581 12.63 -14.69 -2.11
C THR A 581 13.41 -15.21 -3.31
N HIS A 582 14.71 -14.93 -3.36
CA HIS A 582 15.60 -15.26 -4.47
C HIS A 582 17.00 -15.67 -3.98
N ASN A 583 17.85 -16.08 -4.92
CA ASN A 583 19.26 -16.44 -4.68
C ASN A 583 20.24 -15.58 -5.48
N TYR A 584 19.86 -14.34 -5.80
CA TYR A 584 20.73 -13.42 -6.54
C TYR A 584 21.51 -12.48 -5.62
N ARG A 585 22.68 -12.06 -6.07
CA ARG A 585 23.56 -11.10 -5.40
C ARG A 585 23.25 -9.68 -5.88
N ILE A 586 22.09 -9.16 -5.52
CA ILE A 586 21.69 -7.80 -5.87
C ILE A 586 22.46 -6.82 -4.97
N ASN A 587 23.42 -6.10 -5.58
CA ASN A 587 24.33 -5.22 -4.87
C ASN A 587 23.64 -3.90 -4.46
N ASP A 588 22.98 -3.24 -5.41
CA ASP A 588 22.20 -2.03 -5.20
C ASP A 588 20.94 -2.04 -6.07
N TYR A 589 19.95 -1.25 -5.71
CA TYR A 589 18.73 -1.07 -6.47
C TYR A 589 18.21 0.36 -6.32
N ALA A 590 17.61 0.89 -7.40
CA ALA A 590 17.03 2.23 -7.42
C ALA A 590 15.87 2.29 -8.39
N SER A 591 14.99 3.25 -8.19
CA SER A 591 14.00 3.60 -9.20
C SER A 591 14.54 4.68 -10.14
N TYR A 592 14.22 4.55 -11.41
CA TYR A 592 14.59 5.53 -12.43
C TYR A 592 13.51 5.60 -13.51
N ARG A 593 12.87 6.76 -13.68
CA ARG A 593 11.83 7.00 -14.69
C ARG A 593 10.69 5.98 -14.68
N GLY A 594 10.28 5.51 -13.50
CA GLY A 594 9.25 4.49 -13.33
C GLY A 594 9.74 3.04 -13.50
N MET A 595 11.03 2.86 -13.72
CA MET A 595 11.68 1.55 -13.77
C MET A 595 12.34 1.23 -12.44
N LEU A 596 12.48 -0.05 -12.15
CA LEU A 596 13.37 -0.59 -11.12
C LEU A 596 14.68 -1.00 -11.81
N VAL A 597 15.79 -0.52 -11.29
CA VAL A 597 17.14 -0.84 -11.77
C VAL A 597 17.89 -1.59 -10.69
N LEU A 598 18.51 -2.72 -11.05
CA LEU A 598 19.29 -3.57 -10.14
C LEU A 598 20.73 -3.66 -10.63
N THR A 599 21.69 -3.67 -9.71
CA THR A 599 23.09 -4.04 -9.97
C THR A 599 23.42 -5.39 -9.38
N GLY A 600 24.48 -6.03 -9.84
CA GLY A 600 24.83 -7.41 -9.52
C GLY A 600 24.55 -8.32 -10.70
N VAL A 601 25.26 -8.09 -11.81
CA VAL A 601 25.02 -8.73 -13.12
C VAL A 601 26.23 -9.55 -13.55
N THR A 602 25.97 -10.70 -14.16
CA THR A 602 26.93 -11.51 -14.92
C THR A 602 26.54 -11.47 -16.40
N PRO A 603 27.03 -10.49 -17.18
CA PRO A 603 26.49 -10.19 -18.52
C PRO A 603 26.50 -11.36 -19.50
N GLU A 604 27.49 -12.24 -19.42
CA GLU A 604 27.61 -13.39 -20.31
C GLU A 604 26.42 -14.37 -20.16
N GLU A 605 25.83 -14.46 -18.98
CA GLU A 605 24.65 -15.30 -18.73
C GLU A 605 23.34 -14.62 -19.16
N GLY A 606 23.34 -13.29 -19.30
CA GLY A 606 22.17 -12.49 -19.71
C GLY A 606 22.27 -11.89 -21.11
N LYS A 607 23.12 -12.43 -21.99
CA LYS A 607 23.46 -11.83 -23.28
C LYS A 607 22.26 -11.60 -24.20
N GLU A 608 21.28 -12.51 -24.16
CA GLU A 608 20.06 -12.43 -24.95
C GLU A 608 18.88 -11.81 -24.16
N ASN A 609 19.09 -11.42 -22.92
CA ASN A 609 18.04 -10.88 -22.08
C ASN A 609 17.92 -9.36 -22.29
N PRO A 610 16.79 -8.86 -22.84
CA PRO A 610 16.60 -7.43 -23.09
C PRO A 610 16.56 -6.58 -21.82
N HIS A 611 16.41 -7.19 -20.65
CA HIS A 611 16.48 -6.52 -19.36
C HIS A 611 17.91 -6.21 -18.90
N ILE A 612 18.93 -6.81 -19.52
CA ILE A 612 20.34 -6.57 -19.19
C ILE A 612 20.91 -5.50 -20.12
N ILE A 613 21.37 -4.41 -19.53
CA ILE A 613 22.03 -3.31 -20.23
C ILE A 613 23.49 -3.31 -19.81
N VAL A 614 24.38 -3.36 -20.81
CA VAL A 614 25.84 -3.41 -20.62
C VAL A 614 26.47 -2.21 -21.31
N SER A 615 27.49 -1.59 -20.69
CA SER A 615 28.28 -0.54 -21.32
C SER A 615 29.14 -1.08 -22.47
N ASP A 616 29.49 -0.22 -23.43
CA ASP A 616 30.31 -0.59 -24.61
C ASP A 616 31.67 -1.24 -24.24
N ASP A 617 32.24 -0.80 -23.10
CA ASP A 617 33.51 -1.34 -22.62
C ASP A 617 33.34 -2.58 -21.72
N GLY A 618 32.10 -3.06 -21.51
CA GLY A 618 31.77 -4.22 -20.71
C GLY A 618 32.03 -4.09 -19.19
N LYS A 619 32.26 -2.88 -18.69
CA LYS A 619 32.68 -2.65 -17.28
C LYS A 619 31.56 -2.17 -16.36
N ALA A 620 30.40 -1.84 -16.90
CA ALA A 620 29.18 -1.54 -16.16
C ALA A 620 28.02 -2.33 -16.75
N ALA A 621 27.16 -2.84 -15.89
CA ALA A 621 25.94 -3.55 -16.28
C ALA A 621 24.85 -3.37 -15.25
N VAL A 622 23.60 -3.32 -15.71
CA VAL A 622 22.40 -3.26 -14.88
C VAL A 622 21.32 -4.15 -15.45
N TRP A 623 20.44 -4.64 -14.59
CA TRP A 623 19.14 -5.17 -14.95
C TRP A 623 18.11 -4.05 -14.83
N VAL A 624 17.15 -3.98 -15.78
CA VAL A 624 16.10 -2.96 -15.82
C VAL A 624 14.75 -3.61 -16.03
N GLY A 625 13.78 -3.30 -15.18
CA GLY A 625 12.38 -3.75 -15.28
C GLY A 625 11.46 -2.80 -14.60
N VAL A 626 10.29 -3.26 -14.14
CA VAL A 626 9.35 -2.50 -13.33
C VAL A 626 9.29 -3.10 -11.91
N ILE A 627 8.85 -2.30 -10.94
CA ILE A 627 8.82 -2.77 -9.55
C ILE A 627 7.93 -4.01 -9.37
N ASP A 628 6.86 -4.11 -10.14
CA ASP A 628 5.95 -5.27 -10.09
C ASP A 628 6.53 -6.56 -10.70
N ASP A 629 7.65 -6.49 -11.40
CA ASP A 629 8.37 -7.68 -11.80
C ASP A 629 8.90 -8.46 -10.59
N LEU A 630 9.13 -7.80 -9.45
CA LEU A 630 9.56 -8.47 -8.21
C LEU A 630 8.63 -9.61 -7.77
N TRP A 631 7.37 -9.59 -8.17
CA TRP A 631 6.44 -10.69 -7.89
C TRP A 631 6.89 -12.01 -8.54
N THR A 632 7.59 -11.94 -9.66
CA THR A 632 8.06 -13.11 -10.42
C THR A 632 9.49 -13.53 -10.08
N LEU A 633 10.12 -12.87 -9.08
CA LEU A 633 11.47 -13.20 -8.64
C LEU A 633 11.54 -14.50 -7.80
N GLY A 634 10.41 -14.92 -7.28
CA GLY A 634 10.23 -16.15 -6.50
C GLY A 634 9.22 -16.00 -5.37
N LYS A 635 8.48 -17.06 -5.05
CA LYS A 635 7.57 -17.07 -3.91
C LYS A 635 8.33 -16.82 -2.60
N PRO A 636 7.81 -16.04 -1.64
CA PRO A 636 8.44 -15.86 -0.33
C PRO A 636 8.57 -17.17 0.42
N VAL A 637 9.78 -17.50 0.82
CA VAL A 637 10.13 -18.64 1.67
C VAL A 637 11.17 -18.20 2.70
N GLY A 638 11.37 -19.01 3.73
CA GLY A 638 12.36 -18.73 4.77
C GLY A 638 12.20 -19.63 5.97
N HIS A 639 13.06 -19.47 6.95
CA HIS A 639 13.02 -20.24 8.18
C HIS A 639 13.54 -19.43 9.35
N GLY A 640 13.28 -19.91 10.55
CA GLY A 640 13.79 -19.29 11.77
C GLY A 640 12.74 -19.09 12.85
N GLY A 641 13.07 -18.28 13.82
CA GLY A 641 12.18 -17.96 14.91
C GLY A 641 12.79 -16.98 15.92
N PRO A 642 11.98 -16.49 16.86
CA PRO A 642 12.47 -15.53 17.85
C PRO A 642 13.31 -16.20 18.94
N TRP A 643 13.19 -17.50 19.10
CA TRP A 643 13.99 -18.30 20.04
C TRP A 643 14.75 -19.41 19.29
N LYS A 644 16.06 -19.42 19.45
CA LYS A 644 16.95 -20.47 19.01
C LYS A 644 17.89 -20.80 20.17
N ASP A 645 17.63 -21.88 20.90
CA ASP A 645 18.36 -22.20 22.12
C ASP A 645 18.50 -21.01 23.08
N THR A 646 17.41 -20.27 23.24
CA THR A 646 17.36 -19.01 23.98
C THR A 646 16.95 -19.23 25.43
N ASN A 647 17.64 -18.60 26.38
CA ASN A 647 17.22 -18.56 27.77
C ASN A 647 15.97 -17.67 27.90
N VAL A 648 14.84 -18.30 28.12
CA VAL A 648 13.53 -17.65 28.24
C VAL A 648 13.07 -17.59 29.69
N LYS A 649 12.33 -16.53 30.02
CA LYS A 649 11.71 -16.34 31.33
C LYS A 649 10.23 -16.63 31.28
N ALA A 650 9.72 -17.30 32.34
CA ALA A 650 8.31 -17.59 32.49
C ALA A 650 7.46 -16.31 32.38
N GLY A 651 6.42 -16.35 31.58
CA GLY A 651 5.49 -15.24 31.38
C GLY A 651 6.03 -14.07 30.54
N VAL A 652 7.26 -14.15 30.02
CA VAL A 652 7.84 -13.09 29.17
C VAL A 652 7.73 -13.50 27.71
N ALA A 653 7.05 -12.66 26.92
CA ALA A 653 6.89 -12.90 25.50
C ALA A 653 8.20 -12.70 24.73
N SER A 654 8.38 -13.49 23.66
CA SER A 654 9.46 -13.28 22.69
C SER A 654 9.28 -11.97 21.92
N ASP A 655 10.34 -11.56 21.20
CA ASP A 655 10.18 -10.55 20.15
C ASP A 655 9.14 -11.04 19.09
N PRO A 656 8.37 -10.14 18.46
CA PRO A 656 7.54 -10.47 17.31
C PRO A 656 8.35 -11.04 16.14
N TYR A 657 7.90 -12.15 15.57
CA TYR A 657 8.47 -12.80 14.40
C TYR A 657 7.47 -12.75 13.25
N LEU A 658 7.91 -12.37 12.04
CA LEU A 658 7.03 -12.22 10.89
C LEU A 658 6.48 -13.58 10.41
N ILE A 659 5.15 -13.71 10.38
CA ILE A 659 4.47 -14.93 9.92
C ILE A 659 3.51 -14.66 8.75
N GLY A 660 3.13 -13.41 8.56
CA GLY A 660 2.18 -13.01 7.52
C GLY A 660 2.75 -13.09 6.12
N PHE A 661 1.87 -13.36 5.14
CA PHE A 661 2.16 -13.38 3.71
C PHE A 661 3.05 -14.53 3.22
N TYR A 662 3.38 -15.49 4.06
CA TYR A 662 3.97 -16.77 3.65
C TYR A 662 2.85 -17.78 3.41
N ASP A 663 3.07 -18.72 2.47
CA ASP A 663 2.06 -19.68 2.04
C ASP A 663 1.94 -20.83 3.06
N LYS A 664 2.86 -21.78 3.06
CA LYS A 664 2.85 -22.93 3.96
C LYS A 664 3.75 -22.68 5.17
N LYS A 665 3.22 -22.97 6.36
CA LYS A 665 3.87 -22.63 7.64
C LYS A 665 3.91 -23.87 8.54
N GLU A 666 5.11 -24.27 8.93
CA GLU A 666 5.33 -25.35 9.89
C GLU A 666 6.02 -24.79 11.15
N LEU A 667 5.40 -24.98 12.30
CA LEU A 667 5.93 -24.59 13.61
C LEU A 667 6.57 -25.78 14.29
N SER A 668 7.78 -25.62 14.85
CA SER A 668 8.36 -26.58 15.78
C SER A 668 8.79 -25.91 17.09
N LEU A 669 8.55 -26.60 18.20
CA LEU A 669 8.84 -26.15 19.56
C LEU A 669 9.66 -27.20 20.30
N SER A 670 10.68 -26.76 21.07
CA SER A 670 11.45 -27.61 21.96
C SER A 670 12.00 -26.82 23.14
N HIS A 671 12.39 -27.50 24.22
CA HIS A 671 12.99 -26.89 25.39
C HIS A 671 13.97 -27.86 26.11
N GLN A 672 14.76 -27.35 27.05
CA GLN A 672 15.76 -28.11 27.80
C GLN A 672 15.38 -28.34 29.28
N SER A 673 14.13 -28.02 29.67
CA SER A 673 13.62 -28.34 30.99
C SER A 673 13.46 -29.87 31.16
N ASP A 674 13.65 -30.39 32.39
CA ASP A 674 13.39 -31.77 32.79
C ASP A 674 11.89 -32.01 33.04
N LYS A 675 11.05 -31.00 32.95
CA LYS A 675 9.59 -31.06 33.13
C LYS A 675 8.88 -30.57 31.87
N LYS A 676 7.62 -30.96 31.77
CA LYS A 676 6.71 -30.45 30.74
C LYS A 676 6.65 -28.92 30.82
N VAL A 677 6.77 -28.25 29.67
CA VAL A 677 6.62 -26.82 29.51
C VAL A 677 5.44 -26.50 28.62
N VAL A 678 4.61 -25.53 29.00
CA VAL A 678 3.56 -25.01 28.14
C VAL A 678 4.05 -23.76 27.43
N ILE A 679 4.06 -23.81 26.11
CA ILE A 679 4.40 -22.66 25.26
C ILE A 679 3.12 -22.13 24.63
N THR A 680 2.74 -20.92 25.04
CA THR A 680 1.61 -20.19 24.45
C THR A 680 2.04 -19.45 23.21
N VAL A 681 1.27 -19.63 22.14
CA VAL A 681 1.43 -18.94 20.86
C VAL A 681 0.45 -17.77 20.83
N GLU A 682 0.97 -16.58 20.68
CA GLU A 682 0.20 -15.37 20.50
C GLU A 682 0.46 -14.77 19.13
N VAL A 683 -0.56 -14.15 18.53
CA VAL A 683 -0.49 -13.48 17.25
C VAL A 683 -1.01 -12.05 17.35
N ASP A 684 -0.46 -11.17 16.52
CA ASP A 684 -1.02 -9.88 16.19
C ASP A 684 -1.51 -9.94 14.74
N PRO A 685 -2.83 -10.05 14.52
CA PRO A 685 -3.39 -10.32 13.20
C PRO A 685 -3.08 -9.22 12.17
N THR A 686 -3.05 -7.97 12.60
CA THR A 686 -2.98 -6.81 11.71
C THR A 686 -1.76 -5.90 11.95
N GLY A 687 -0.88 -6.26 12.89
CA GLY A 687 0.30 -5.47 13.24
C GLY A 687 -0.04 -4.16 13.98
N ASN A 688 -1.16 -4.12 14.70
CA ASN A 688 -1.58 -2.96 15.51
C ASN A 688 -1.17 -3.09 16.98
N GLY A 689 -0.46 -4.15 17.37
CA GLY A 689 -0.10 -4.45 18.75
C GLY A 689 -1.22 -5.15 19.53
N ASP A 690 -2.25 -5.66 18.86
CA ASP A 690 -3.40 -6.34 19.45
C ASP A 690 -3.16 -7.84 19.55
N TRP A 691 -2.31 -8.23 20.50
CA TRP A 691 -1.94 -9.62 20.70
C TRP A 691 -3.10 -10.48 21.17
N MET A 692 -3.25 -11.63 20.52
CA MET A 692 -4.29 -12.63 20.77
C MET A 692 -3.69 -14.00 20.96
N GLU A 693 -4.15 -14.74 21.97
CA GLU A 693 -3.79 -16.14 22.16
C GLU A 693 -4.38 -16.97 21.01
N TYR A 694 -3.53 -17.71 20.30
CA TYR A 694 -3.95 -18.65 19.27
C TYR A 694 -4.07 -20.06 19.82
N ALA A 695 -3.02 -20.55 20.49
CA ALA A 695 -2.95 -21.89 21.03
C ALA A 695 -1.92 -21.97 22.15
N ALA A 696 -2.04 -22.98 23.00
CA ALA A 696 -1.04 -23.35 23.99
C ALA A 696 -0.65 -24.81 23.81
N TYR A 697 0.63 -25.09 23.64
CA TYR A 697 1.17 -26.41 23.39
C TYR A 697 1.98 -26.91 24.58
N ALA A 698 1.65 -28.10 25.05
CA ALA A 698 2.39 -28.77 26.09
C ALA A 698 3.51 -29.62 25.47
N VAL A 699 4.75 -29.19 25.63
CA VAL A 699 5.94 -29.84 25.10
C VAL A 699 6.61 -30.69 26.21
N GLN A 700 6.90 -31.95 25.92
CA GLN A 700 7.54 -32.85 26.89
C GLN A 700 9.07 -32.67 26.90
N PRO A 701 9.77 -33.05 27.99
CA PRO A 701 11.23 -33.05 28.01
C PRO A 701 11.83 -33.85 26.85
N GLY A 702 12.75 -33.22 26.10
CA GLY A 702 13.40 -33.85 24.95
C GLY A 702 12.52 -34.00 23.70
N GLU A 703 11.28 -33.54 23.73
CA GLU A 703 10.38 -33.55 22.58
C GLU A 703 10.74 -32.41 21.62
N ARG A 704 10.65 -32.69 20.32
CA ARG A 704 10.47 -31.70 19.28
C ARG A 704 9.02 -31.77 18.85
N PHE A 705 8.19 -30.91 19.42
CA PHE A 705 6.80 -30.76 18.99
C PHE A 705 6.75 -30.08 17.59
N VAL A 706 5.96 -30.61 16.67
CA VAL A 706 5.79 -30.09 15.31
C VAL A 706 4.31 -29.92 15.01
N GLN A 707 3.96 -28.76 14.50
CA GLN A 707 2.59 -28.41 14.10
C GLN A 707 2.58 -27.73 12.72
N GLN A 708 1.89 -28.36 11.77
CA GLN A 708 1.52 -27.70 10.53
C GLN A 708 0.39 -26.72 10.81
N LEU A 709 0.58 -25.44 10.52
CA LEU A 709 -0.50 -24.47 10.64
C LEU A 709 -1.52 -24.65 9.51
N PRO A 710 -2.81 -24.40 9.76
CA PRO A 710 -3.84 -24.49 8.71
C PRO A 710 -3.52 -23.58 7.51
N GLU A 711 -3.86 -23.99 6.30
CA GLU A 711 -3.66 -23.18 5.09
C GLU A 711 -4.38 -21.80 5.18
N ALA A 712 -5.55 -21.77 5.81
CA ALA A 712 -6.28 -20.53 6.04
C ALA A 712 -5.67 -19.63 7.12
N PHE A 713 -4.72 -20.14 7.92
CA PHE A 713 -4.11 -19.36 9.00
C PHE A 713 -3.30 -18.21 8.44
N GLN A 714 -3.72 -17.01 8.76
CA GLN A 714 -2.97 -15.78 8.50
C GLN A 714 -3.04 -14.85 9.71
N ALA A 715 -1.91 -14.30 10.06
CA ALA A 715 -1.72 -13.18 10.99
C ALA A 715 -0.43 -12.47 10.56
N ARG A 716 -0.20 -11.25 10.98
CA ARG A 716 1.02 -10.54 10.58
C ARG A 716 2.21 -10.96 11.42
N TRP A 717 2.05 -10.98 12.73
CA TRP A 717 3.13 -11.30 13.67
C TRP A 717 2.76 -12.46 14.60
N ILE A 718 3.76 -13.24 15.01
CA ILE A 718 3.66 -14.30 16.01
C ILE A 718 4.70 -14.06 17.10
N ARG A 719 4.36 -14.44 18.35
CA ARG A 719 5.29 -14.48 19.47
C ARG A 719 4.96 -15.65 20.40
N PHE A 720 5.88 -15.98 21.28
CA PHE A 720 5.79 -17.14 22.15
C PHE A 720 6.00 -16.75 23.61
N VAL A 721 5.26 -17.40 24.51
CA VAL A 721 5.37 -17.23 25.96
C VAL A 721 5.53 -18.59 26.60
N SER A 722 6.61 -18.81 27.35
CA SER A 722 6.81 -20.01 28.13
C SER A 722 6.22 -19.85 29.54
N ASP A 723 5.64 -20.91 30.11
CA ASP A 723 5.17 -20.92 31.51
C ASP A 723 6.32 -21.17 32.50
N THR A 724 7.51 -21.50 32.02
CA THR A 724 8.66 -21.95 32.81
C THR A 724 9.96 -21.29 32.33
N ASP A 725 10.83 -20.92 33.28
CA ASP A 725 12.21 -20.51 32.95
C ASP A 725 12.96 -21.71 32.36
N THR A 726 13.41 -21.62 31.14
CA THR A 726 14.12 -22.66 30.45
C THR A 726 14.93 -22.17 29.29
N LYS A 727 15.69 -23.03 28.64
CA LYS A 727 16.28 -22.77 27.34
C LYS A 727 15.34 -23.39 26.28
N ALA A 728 14.82 -22.55 25.36
CA ALA A 728 13.80 -22.95 24.40
C ALA A 728 14.13 -22.58 22.97
N THR A 729 13.52 -23.31 22.04
CA THR A 729 13.52 -23.01 20.62
C THR A 729 12.07 -22.96 20.12
N ALA A 730 11.72 -21.87 19.41
CA ALA A 730 10.50 -21.73 18.65
C ALA A 730 10.89 -21.40 17.21
N TRP A 731 10.58 -22.31 16.30
CA TRP A 731 11.09 -22.28 14.93
C TRP A 731 9.95 -22.45 13.92
N LEU A 732 10.00 -21.69 12.87
CA LEU A 732 9.04 -21.71 11.76
C LEU A 732 9.78 -21.97 10.45
N ASP A 733 9.21 -22.83 9.63
CA ASP A 733 9.63 -23.12 8.26
C ASP A 733 8.51 -22.68 7.29
N TYR A 734 8.86 -21.86 6.32
CA TYR A 734 7.97 -21.36 5.27
C TYR A 734 8.35 -21.98 3.92
N LYS A 735 7.36 -22.62 3.26
CA LYS A 735 7.58 -23.42 2.04
C LYS A 735 6.72 -22.90 0.88
#